data_f8cb263f7ed72a8c6f8c3241530036e5
#
_entry.id   f8cb263f7ed72a8c6f8c3241530036e5
#
_cell.length_a   1.000
_cell.length_b   1.000
_cell.length_c   1.000
_cell.angle_alpha   90.00
_cell.angle_beta   90.00
_cell.angle_gamma   90.00
#
_symmetry.space_group_name_H-M   'P 1'
#
loop_
_entity.id
_entity.type
_entity.pdbx_description
1 polymer ?
#
loop_
_entity_poly.entity_id
_entity_poly.type
_entity_poly.pdbx_seq_one_letter_code
_entity_poly.pdbx_strand_id
1 'polypeptide(L)'
;MFQNRFAGKCNNRNCNAKVAANEGFTQKIDNRYVVWCKTCCPERIGAATVQNQIRVLTSDGKIIMPYEAANLPLVKSLPGARWNANEKCWSVSTEPADRRRILEVADKIGLEVAPTLRVTEICDQAKMAKEAGLYDFQVEGVDWLSQKRKALLGDEMGLGKSAMSLMIIPKGGAAMVICRAGLKYNWKNECQKWRKDLTPVVLDGRNNFRWPKSGELVIINNDILPDEFNKRPNKGRTESNDTYFARLQAWRDELKANNPDAANTQLIIDEAHDYKNRKAARTRKVKEIGMMTAKTTALTGSPLTNRPDDLFGVLDTVGVAKEVFGSFDRFQSLFNAVHNGYGIEYGKPNPIVPELLRRVMLRRRRSEVLKQIPAKTYTPLVVGNTSSRLTAKLDEMWKGWEGFILNSGSLPPFEQFASIRADLAESRIEAMIDYVENAEEQECPLLVFSAHLAPLDALIGRDGWAIITGDVKPERRQQIVDDFQAGRLKGVGISIRAGGVGLTLTRAHKALFVDLDWTPASNWQAEDRICRIGQTANTVEIIRMVSDHPLDIHVQNMLVDKIDTINRSIDQSIQGEVNQGRSVNADPQGETEEEFQARMQRVAQMEANNAAEEQRKAKEYAKSRVSGIHARESARMSRQMLPLTPERSEQVRQAFSFMLGVCDGALQRDGQGFNKPDAAVAHCLLTAGLDTTEELEAGFMILSRYHRQLSERYPTLFRNAA
;
A
#
# COMPACT_ATOMS: atom_id res chain seq x y z
N MET A 1 21.50 36.09 3.59
CA MET A 1 22.84 36.04 4.16
C MET A 1 23.10 34.61 4.61
N PHE A 2 24.32 34.07 4.38
CA PHE A 2 24.61 32.66 4.69
C PHE A 2 25.86 32.63 5.57
N GLN A 3 26.06 31.56 6.32
CA GLN A 3 27.30 31.32 7.03
C GLN A 3 28.47 31.30 6.03
N ASN A 4 29.56 31.95 6.32
CA ASN A 4 30.70 32.06 5.39
C ASN A 4 31.39 30.68 5.26
N ARG A 5 31.46 30.15 4.03
CA ARG A 5 32.15 28.88 3.74
C ARG A 5 33.68 29.04 3.58
N PHE A 6 34.15 30.26 3.36
CA PHE A 6 35.55 30.56 3.15
C PHE A 6 35.98 31.66 4.11
N ALA A 7 37.24 31.62 4.57
CA ALA A 7 37.81 32.68 5.37
C ALA A 7 37.89 33.96 4.57
N GLY A 8 37.67 35.10 5.22
CA GLY A 8 37.71 36.41 4.59
C GLY A 8 37.94 37.56 5.58
N LYS A 9 38.12 38.77 5.08
CA LYS A 9 38.17 39.99 5.89
C LYS A 9 36.74 40.54 6.06
N CYS A 10 36.41 41.00 7.26
CA CYS A 10 35.10 41.62 7.50
C CYS A 10 34.93 42.86 6.60
N ASN A 11 33.79 42.97 5.91
CA ASN A 11 33.50 44.04 4.96
C ASN A 11 33.18 45.40 5.64
N ASN A 12 33.06 45.45 6.96
CA ASN A 12 32.94 46.72 7.66
C ASN A 12 34.29 47.43 7.64
N ARG A 13 34.32 48.63 7.03
CA ARG A 13 35.55 49.45 6.85
C ARG A 13 36.27 49.78 8.16
N ASN A 14 35.53 49.78 9.27
CA ASN A 14 36.05 50.03 10.62
C ASN A 14 36.42 48.77 11.39
N CYS A 15 36.32 47.59 10.75
CA CYS A 15 36.56 46.28 11.37
C CYS A 15 37.69 45.55 10.64
N ASN A 16 38.82 45.36 11.29
CA ASN A 16 39.96 44.65 10.71
C ASN A 16 39.96 43.13 11.00
N ALA A 17 38.82 42.57 11.45
CA ALA A 17 38.74 41.17 11.84
C ALA A 17 38.90 40.25 10.60
N LYS A 18 39.82 39.29 10.70
CA LYS A 18 39.87 38.13 9.82
C LYS A 18 38.82 37.13 10.33
N VAL A 19 37.88 36.77 9.49
CA VAL A 19 36.78 35.86 9.79
C VAL A 19 37.12 34.50 9.19
N ALA A 20 37.31 33.50 10.05
CA ALA A 20 37.57 32.15 9.59
C ALA A 20 36.32 31.52 8.92
N ALA A 21 36.49 30.45 8.17
CA ALA A 21 35.36 29.73 7.59
C ALA A 21 34.40 29.27 8.69
N ASN A 22 33.12 29.45 8.47
CA ASN A 22 32.02 29.16 9.41
C ASN A 22 31.96 30.02 10.70
N GLU A 23 32.80 31.07 10.82
CA GLU A 23 32.79 31.96 11.99
C GLU A 23 32.06 33.29 11.77
N GLY A 24 31.63 33.57 10.54
CA GLY A 24 30.94 34.80 10.16
C GLY A 24 29.85 34.54 9.12
N PHE A 25 29.48 35.59 8.40
CA PHE A 25 28.40 35.57 7.43
C PHE A 25 28.83 36.11 6.08
N THR A 26 28.27 35.57 5.00
CA THR A 26 28.49 36.00 3.63
C THR A 26 27.21 36.57 3.05
N GLN A 27 27.34 37.72 2.36
CA GLN A 27 26.25 38.35 1.63
C GLN A 27 26.75 38.70 0.20
N LYS A 28 25.88 38.52 -0.79
CA LYS A 28 26.15 38.95 -2.16
C LYS A 28 25.73 40.41 -2.28
N ILE A 29 26.66 41.31 -2.54
CA ILE A 29 26.45 42.74 -2.79
C ILE A 29 27.11 43.04 -4.12
N ASP A 30 26.41 43.69 -5.06
CA ASP A 30 26.89 44.07 -6.39
C ASP A 30 27.64 42.92 -7.12
N ASN A 31 27.04 41.77 -7.13
CA ASN A 31 27.54 40.53 -7.73
C ASN A 31 28.84 39.97 -7.10
N ARG A 32 29.28 40.47 -5.95
CA ARG A 32 30.44 40.00 -5.17
C ARG A 32 30.00 39.46 -3.83
N TYR A 33 30.65 38.39 -3.36
CA TYR A 33 30.43 37.88 -2.02
C TYR A 33 31.32 38.62 -1.03
N VAL A 34 30.71 39.21 0.00
CA VAL A 34 31.41 39.89 1.08
C VAL A 34 31.19 39.15 2.40
N VAL A 35 32.21 39.15 3.26
CA VAL A 35 32.20 38.47 4.55
C VAL A 35 31.96 39.46 5.67
N TRP A 36 31.15 39.12 6.65
CA TRP A 36 30.88 39.91 7.85
C TRP A 36 31.22 39.10 9.10
N CYS A 37 31.88 39.67 10.09
CA CYS A 37 32.05 39.06 11.38
C CYS A 37 30.74 39.12 12.20
N LYS A 38 30.62 38.29 13.20
CA LYS A 38 29.43 38.22 14.06
C LYS A 38 29.09 39.55 14.74
N THR A 39 30.10 40.33 15.09
CA THR A 39 29.93 41.59 15.79
C THR A 39 29.45 42.71 14.87
N CYS A 40 29.85 42.72 13.58
CA CYS A 40 29.50 43.77 12.65
C CYS A 40 28.15 43.55 11.94
N CYS A 41 27.50 42.40 12.13
CA CYS A 41 26.26 42.05 11.47
C CYS A 41 25.13 41.53 12.41
N PRO A 42 24.99 42.03 13.64
CA PRO A 42 24.02 41.47 14.62
C PRO A 42 22.56 41.74 14.24
N GLU A 43 22.22 42.89 13.71
CA GLU A 43 20.82 43.29 13.43
C GLU A 43 20.22 42.62 12.18
N ARG A 44 21.05 42.27 11.20
CA ARG A 44 20.58 41.59 9.99
C ARG A 44 20.38 40.08 10.17
N ILE A 45 21.01 39.49 11.20
CA ILE A 45 20.82 38.10 11.59
C ILE A 45 19.45 37.93 12.26
N GLY A 46 19.04 38.86 13.09
CA GLY A 46 17.71 38.83 13.72
C GLY A 46 16.57 38.88 12.70
N ALA A 47 16.66 39.73 11.67
CA ALA A 47 15.65 39.82 10.61
C ALA A 47 15.61 38.57 9.71
N ALA A 48 16.77 38.00 9.36
CA ALA A 48 16.83 36.77 8.58
C ALA A 48 16.38 35.56 9.40
N THR A 49 16.63 35.54 10.70
CA THR A 49 16.22 34.48 11.60
C THR A 49 14.71 34.53 11.86
N VAL A 50 14.09 35.70 11.89
CA VAL A 50 12.63 35.86 12.05
C VAL A 50 11.88 35.43 10.77
N GLN A 51 12.39 35.77 9.57
CA GLN A 51 11.80 35.27 8.33
C GLN A 51 11.97 33.76 8.14
N ASN A 52 13.00 33.14 8.71
CA ASN A 52 13.18 31.68 8.69
C ASN A 52 12.36 30.92 9.76
N GLN A 53 11.61 31.63 10.61
CA GLN A 53 10.76 31.01 11.65
C GLN A 53 9.28 30.96 11.27
N ILE A 54 8.86 31.63 10.20
CA ILE A 54 7.46 31.63 9.78
C ILE A 54 7.11 30.26 9.24
N ARG A 55 6.16 29.58 9.90
CA ARG A 55 5.58 28.29 9.53
C ARG A 55 4.06 28.46 9.53
N VAL A 56 3.49 28.79 8.40
CA VAL A 56 2.07 29.15 8.30
C VAL A 56 1.41 28.42 7.14
N LEU A 57 0.20 27.95 7.39
CA LEU A 57 -0.77 27.57 6.37
C LEU A 57 -1.87 28.64 6.35
N THR A 58 -1.93 29.39 5.27
CA THR A 58 -2.89 30.48 5.09
C THR A 58 -4.26 29.99 4.64
N SER A 59 -5.30 30.80 4.79
CA SER A 59 -6.69 30.49 4.43
C SER A 59 -6.89 30.20 2.93
N ASP A 60 -6.03 30.75 2.07
CA ASP A 60 -6.02 30.54 0.62
C ASP A 60 -5.13 29.34 0.19
N GLY A 61 -4.70 28.51 1.15
CA GLY A 61 -3.98 27.28 0.90
C GLY A 61 -2.49 27.47 0.59
N LYS A 62 -1.87 28.55 1.06
CA LYS A 62 -0.41 28.74 0.90
C LYS A 62 0.34 28.24 2.13
N ILE A 63 1.35 27.40 1.91
CA ILE A 63 2.28 26.95 2.93
C ILE A 63 3.58 27.74 2.81
N ILE A 64 3.85 28.54 3.82
CA ILE A 64 5.07 29.33 3.95
C ILE A 64 5.89 28.70 5.07
N MET A 65 7.06 28.16 4.73
CA MET A 65 7.95 27.48 5.68
C MET A 65 9.39 27.53 5.21
N PRO A 66 10.37 27.42 6.13
CA PRO A 66 11.78 27.25 5.77
C PRO A 66 11.97 25.97 4.94
N TYR A 67 13.01 25.96 4.09
CA TYR A 67 13.38 24.75 3.39
C TYR A 67 13.92 23.70 4.36
N GLU A 68 13.17 22.59 4.49
CA GLU A 68 13.54 21.43 5.30
C GLU A 68 13.39 20.18 4.46
N ALA A 69 14.50 19.52 4.16
CA ALA A 69 14.51 18.32 3.33
C ALA A 69 13.61 17.20 3.88
N ALA A 70 13.53 17.07 5.20
CA ALA A 70 12.69 16.07 5.88
C ALA A 70 11.19 16.30 5.67
N ASN A 71 10.73 17.56 5.65
CA ASN A 71 9.31 17.91 5.55
C ASN A 71 8.83 18.08 4.09
N LEU A 72 9.76 18.28 3.17
CA LEU A 72 9.44 18.50 1.75
C LEU A 72 8.63 17.35 1.10
N PRO A 73 8.94 16.07 1.34
CA PRO A 73 8.12 14.96 0.83
C PRO A 73 6.66 15.02 1.32
N LEU A 74 6.45 15.39 2.59
CA LEU A 74 5.10 15.52 3.17
C LEU A 74 4.30 16.64 2.49
N VAL A 75 4.91 17.81 2.31
CA VAL A 75 4.27 18.94 1.62
C VAL A 75 3.96 18.57 0.17
N LYS A 76 4.90 17.96 -0.54
CA LYS A 76 4.68 17.46 -1.92
C LYS A 76 3.59 16.38 -2.02
N SER A 77 3.31 15.67 -0.96
CA SER A 77 2.24 14.65 -0.92
C SER A 77 0.84 15.26 -0.82
N LEU A 78 0.72 16.52 -0.45
CA LEU A 78 -0.58 17.16 -0.27
C LEU A 78 -1.36 17.30 -1.59
N PRO A 79 -2.69 17.21 -1.54
CA PRO A 79 -3.53 17.47 -2.70
C PRO A 79 -3.27 18.87 -3.27
N GLY A 80 -3.11 18.97 -4.59
CA GLY A 80 -2.89 20.24 -5.27
C GLY A 80 -1.54 20.91 -5.00
N ALA A 81 -0.61 20.24 -4.30
CA ALA A 81 0.69 20.82 -3.94
C ALA A 81 1.48 21.27 -5.18
N ARG A 82 1.79 22.57 -5.25
CA ARG A 82 2.59 23.22 -6.31
C ARG A 82 3.50 24.24 -5.69
N TRP A 83 4.74 24.28 -6.13
CA TRP A 83 5.69 25.31 -5.73
C TRP A 83 5.48 26.58 -6.56
N ASN A 84 5.26 27.70 -5.90
CA ASN A 84 5.25 29.02 -6.52
C ASN A 84 6.61 29.70 -6.30
N ALA A 85 7.42 29.79 -7.35
CA ALA A 85 8.76 30.36 -7.27
C ALA A 85 8.75 31.87 -7.01
N ASN A 86 7.72 32.58 -7.49
CA ASN A 86 7.61 34.03 -7.31
C ASN A 86 7.25 34.40 -5.87
N GLU A 87 6.33 33.68 -5.27
CA GLU A 87 5.88 33.91 -3.89
C GLU A 87 6.70 33.12 -2.86
N LYS A 88 7.58 32.22 -3.31
CA LYS A 88 8.40 31.32 -2.46
C LYS A 88 7.57 30.52 -1.45
N CYS A 89 6.42 30.02 -1.87
CA CYS A 89 5.52 29.24 -1.06
C CYS A 89 4.99 28.01 -1.82
N TRP A 90 4.47 27.03 -1.10
CA TRP A 90 3.70 25.96 -1.67
C TRP A 90 2.22 26.34 -1.68
N SER A 91 1.52 26.16 -2.79
CA SER A 91 0.06 26.18 -2.82
C SER A 91 -0.47 24.76 -2.73
N VAL A 92 -1.54 24.57 -1.97
CA VAL A 92 -2.23 23.30 -1.78
C VAL A 92 -3.73 23.48 -2.07
N SER A 93 -4.45 22.37 -2.21
CA SER A 93 -5.91 22.40 -2.42
C SER A 93 -6.62 23.12 -1.28
N THR A 94 -7.65 23.91 -1.61
CA THR A 94 -8.56 24.53 -0.62
C THR A 94 -9.89 23.78 -0.54
N GLU A 95 -10.06 22.71 -1.31
CA GLU A 95 -11.30 21.93 -1.32
C GLU A 95 -11.58 21.33 0.07
N PRO A 96 -12.84 21.36 0.53
CA PRO A 96 -13.22 20.79 1.84
C PRO A 96 -12.80 19.33 2.00
N ALA A 97 -12.88 18.54 0.94
CA ALA A 97 -12.48 17.12 0.91
C ALA A 97 -11.00 16.87 1.24
N ASP A 98 -10.15 17.85 0.98
CA ASP A 98 -8.70 17.73 1.16
C ASP A 98 -8.24 18.35 2.49
N ARG A 99 -9.09 19.15 3.11
CA ARG A 99 -8.80 19.97 4.29
C ARG A 99 -8.26 19.15 5.46
N ARG A 100 -8.92 18.04 5.78
CA ARG A 100 -8.48 17.15 6.85
C ARG A 100 -7.04 16.71 6.65
N ARG A 101 -6.69 16.25 5.44
CA ARG A 101 -5.33 15.80 5.12
C ARG A 101 -4.31 16.92 5.21
N ILE A 102 -4.68 18.11 4.78
CA ILE A 102 -3.82 19.29 4.85
C ILE A 102 -3.55 19.68 6.30
N LEU A 103 -4.58 19.66 7.15
CA LEU A 103 -4.46 19.94 8.58
C LEU A 103 -3.60 18.90 9.31
N GLU A 104 -3.78 17.59 9.03
CA GLU A 104 -2.95 16.52 9.59
C GLU A 104 -1.46 16.73 9.29
N VAL A 105 -1.13 17.10 8.05
CA VAL A 105 0.26 17.40 7.67
C VAL A 105 0.74 18.69 8.29
N ALA A 106 -0.09 19.73 8.32
CA ALA A 106 0.25 21.01 8.93
C ALA A 106 0.61 20.84 10.41
N ASP A 107 -0.20 20.09 11.16
CA ASP A 107 0.08 19.77 12.57
C ASP A 107 1.36 18.93 12.74
N LYS A 108 1.56 17.91 11.88
CA LYS A 108 2.74 17.04 11.89
C LYS A 108 4.05 17.79 11.64
N ILE A 109 4.04 18.77 10.77
CA ILE A 109 5.23 19.59 10.45
C ILE A 109 5.27 20.92 11.22
N GLY A 110 4.34 21.13 12.14
CA GLY A 110 4.32 22.29 13.03
C GLY A 110 4.00 23.63 12.34
N LEU A 111 3.01 23.64 11.42
CA LEU A 111 2.51 24.88 10.83
C LEU A 111 1.46 25.53 11.72
N GLU A 112 1.53 26.85 11.86
CA GLU A 112 0.44 27.65 12.36
C GLU A 112 -0.66 27.71 11.29
N VAL A 113 -1.84 27.21 11.60
CA VAL A 113 -2.95 27.08 10.64
C VAL A 113 -3.95 28.22 10.82
N ALA A 114 -4.31 28.88 9.72
CA ALA A 114 -5.34 29.91 9.73
C ALA A 114 -6.65 29.40 10.37
N PRO A 115 -7.25 30.12 11.34
CA PRO A 115 -8.44 29.68 12.09
C PRO A 115 -9.60 29.24 11.20
N THR A 116 -9.81 29.89 10.07
CA THR A 116 -10.86 29.58 9.09
C THR A 116 -10.74 28.19 8.47
N LEU A 117 -9.55 27.59 8.46
CA LEU A 117 -9.34 26.23 7.98
C LEU A 117 -9.64 25.16 9.03
N ARG A 118 -9.66 25.51 10.32
CA ARG A 118 -9.97 24.57 11.41
C ARG A 118 -11.46 24.38 11.64
N VAL A 119 -12.30 25.28 11.14
CA VAL A 119 -13.77 25.17 11.26
C VAL A 119 -14.28 24.36 10.07
N THR A 120 -14.74 23.15 10.32
CA THR A 120 -15.37 22.30 9.32
C THR A 120 -16.77 21.94 9.78
N GLU A 121 -17.79 22.45 9.08
CA GLU A 121 -19.13 21.85 9.20
C GLU A 121 -19.12 20.48 8.52
N ILE A 122 -19.66 19.48 9.22
CA ILE A 122 -19.85 18.14 8.65
C ILE A 122 -20.98 18.17 7.62
N CYS A 123 -20.86 17.39 6.55
CA CYS A 123 -21.86 17.30 5.50
C CYS A 123 -23.17 16.67 5.99
N ASP A 124 -24.25 16.82 5.22
CA ASP A 124 -25.56 16.30 5.61
C ASP A 124 -25.59 14.78 5.79
N GLN A 125 -24.81 14.02 5.00
CA GLN A 125 -24.66 12.59 5.16
C GLN A 125 -23.98 12.24 6.49
N ALA A 126 -23.01 13.03 6.92
CA ALA A 126 -22.36 12.84 8.21
C ALA A 126 -23.26 13.21 9.38
N LYS A 127 -24.10 14.26 9.24
CA LYS A 127 -25.16 14.58 10.22
C LYS A 127 -26.13 13.40 10.35
N MET A 128 -26.60 12.87 9.21
CA MET A 128 -27.48 11.70 9.18
C MET A 128 -26.84 10.47 9.83
N ALA A 129 -25.54 10.23 9.60
CA ALA A 129 -24.80 9.15 10.23
C ALA A 129 -24.72 9.31 11.75
N LYS A 130 -24.51 10.52 12.25
CA LYS A 130 -24.50 10.85 13.67
C LYS A 130 -25.86 10.62 14.33
N GLU A 131 -26.93 11.06 13.67
CA GLU A 131 -28.32 10.86 14.11
C GLU A 131 -28.70 9.37 14.14
N ALA A 132 -28.16 8.58 13.21
CA ALA A 132 -28.34 7.12 13.18
C ALA A 132 -27.53 6.38 14.26
N GLY A 133 -26.70 7.08 15.05
CA GLY A 133 -25.93 6.49 16.15
C GLY A 133 -24.62 5.81 15.73
N LEU A 134 -24.04 6.21 14.60
CA LEU A 134 -22.68 5.76 14.23
C LEU A 134 -21.65 6.38 15.18
N TYR A 135 -20.54 5.67 15.38
CA TYR A 135 -19.42 6.17 16.18
C TYR A 135 -18.78 7.42 15.55
N ASP A 136 -18.16 8.27 16.35
CA ASP A 136 -17.57 9.53 15.88
C ASP A 136 -16.58 9.30 14.72
N PHE A 137 -15.71 8.30 14.82
CA PHE A 137 -14.78 7.97 13.74
C PHE A 137 -15.50 7.53 12.45
N GLN A 138 -16.66 6.89 12.56
CA GLN A 138 -17.48 6.51 11.39
C GLN A 138 -18.14 7.73 10.77
N VAL A 139 -18.64 8.66 11.60
CA VAL A 139 -19.19 9.95 11.14
C VAL A 139 -18.13 10.73 10.36
N GLU A 140 -16.90 10.81 10.87
CA GLU A 140 -15.77 11.41 10.16
C GLU A 140 -15.48 10.70 8.84
N GLY A 141 -15.56 9.36 8.85
CA GLY A 141 -15.38 8.56 7.64
C GLY A 141 -16.44 8.84 6.58
N VAL A 142 -17.71 8.99 6.99
CA VAL A 142 -18.82 9.37 6.11
C VAL A 142 -18.61 10.78 5.55
N ASP A 143 -18.18 11.73 6.39
CA ASP A 143 -17.88 13.10 5.95
C ASP A 143 -16.81 13.13 4.87
N TRP A 144 -15.68 12.47 5.13
CA TRP A 144 -14.57 12.37 4.17
C TRP A 144 -14.99 11.68 2.86
N LEU A 145 -15.67 10.52 2.96
CA LEU A 145 -16.14 9.78 1.79
C LEU A 145 -17.17 10.59 0.99
N SER A 146 -18.07 11.32 1.63
CA SER A 146 -19.13 12.10 0.96
C SER A 146 -18.56 13.16 0.04
N GLN A 147 -17.42 13.71 0.39
CA GLN A 147 -16.73 14.75 -0.38
C GLN A 147 -15.89 14.21 -1.55
N LYS A 148 -15.61 12.90 -1.61
CA LYS A 148 -14.79 12.28 -2.68
C LYS A 148 -15.66 11.69 -3.77
N ARG A 149 -15.34 11.95 -5.04
CA ARG A 149 -16.00 11.30 -6.18
C ARG A 149 -15.61 9.83 -6.28
N LYS A 150 -14.34 9.52 -6.02
CA LYS A 150 -13.79 8.17 -6.03
C LYS A 150 -12.90 7.99 -4.82
N ALA A 151 -13.13 6.93 -4.06
CA ALA A 151 -12.38 6.68 -2.84
C ALA A 151 -12.26 5.18 -2.54
N LEU A 152 -11.21 4.83 -1.80
CA LEU A 152 -11.03 3.53 -1.19
C LEU A 152 -11.18 3.67 0.33
N LEU A 153 -12.19 3.01 0.90
CA LEU A 153 -12.31 2.85 2.35
C LEU A 153 -11.54 1.60 2.76
N GLY A 154 -10.30 1.83 3.18
CA GLY A 154 -9.34 0.80 3.56
C GLY A 154 -9.28 0.52 5.05
N ASP A 155 -10.27 0.95 5.82
CA ASP A 155 -10.37 0.72 7.26
C ASP A 155 -10.23 -0.76 7.61
N GLU A 156 -9.59 -1.03 8.74
CA GLU A 156 -9.44 -2.40 9.24
C GLU A 156 -10.79 -3.11 9.36
N MET A 157 -10.79 -4.42 9.35
CA MET A 157 -12.02 -5.19 9.46
C MET A 157 -12.74 -4.94 10.78
N GLY A 158 -14.07 -5.00 10.75
CA GLY A 158 -14.90 -4.76 11.94
C GLY A 158 -15.17 -3.29 12.26
N LEU A 159 -14.64 -2.32 11.50
CA LEU A 159 -14.85 -0.89 11.71
C LEU A 159 -16.14 -0.33 11.08
N GLY A 160 -17.02 -1.19 10.54
CA GLY A 160 -18.33 -0.77 10.04
C GLY A 160 -18.30 -0.11 8.65
N LYS A 161 -17.39 -0.54 7.76
CA LYS A 161 -17.27 -0.04 6.39
C LYS A 161 -18.59 -0.04 5.62
N SER A 162 -19.41 -1.11 5.77
CA SER A 162 -20.71 -1.23 5.11
C SER A 162 -21.69 -0.13 5.57
N ALA A 163 -21.79 0.10 6.89
CA ALA A 163 -22.62 1.16 7.43
C ALA A 163 -22.18 2.55 6.92
N MET A 164 -20.89 2.86 6.99
CA MET A 164 -20.35 4.11 6.47
C MET A 164 -20.67 4.32 4.99
N SER A 165 -20.48 3.27 4.17
CA SER A 165 -20.73 3.33 2.72
C SER A 165 -22.23 3.47 2.36
N LEU A 166 -23.13 2.99 3.20
CA LEU A 166 -24.55 3.24 3.05
C LEU A 166 -24.93 4.67 3.41
N MET A 167 -24.29 5.24 4.43
CA MET A 167 -24.56 6.62 4.88
C MET A 167 -24.12 7.69 3.88
N ILE A 168 -23.15 7.44 3.00
CA ILE A 168 -22.77 8.41 1.97
C ILE A 168 -23.80 8.58 0.85
N ILE A 169 -24.79 7.69 0.74
CA ILE A 169 -25.85 7.80 -0.25
C ILE A 169 -26.79 8.92 0.15
N PRO A 170 -27.04 9.94 -0.69
CA PRO A 170 -28.00 11.00 -0.37
C PRO A 170 -29.39 10.43 -0.08
N LYS A 171 -30.19 11.15 0.69
CA LYS A 171 -31.59 10.75 0.96
C LYS A 171 -32.36 10.60 -0.35
N GLY A 172 -32.97 9.43 -0.55
CA GLY A 172 -33.67 9.10 -1.79
C GLY A 172 -32.77 8.90 -3.00
N GLY A 173 -31.43 8.78 -2.84
CA GLY A 173 -30.48 8.56 -3.92
C GLY A 173 -30.60 7.17 -4.53
N ALA A 174 -29.95 6.98 -5.70
CA ALA A 174 -29.85 5.70 -6.38
C ALA A 174 -28.44 5.09 -6.12
N ALA A 175 -28.38 3.84 -5.66
CA ALA A 175 -27.09 3.22 -5.38
C ALA A 175 -27.05 1.74 -5.81
N MET A 176 -25.85 1.27 -6.17
CA MET A 176 -25.58 -0.11 -6.50
C MET A 176 -24.43 -0.65 -5.65
N VAL A 177 -24.61 -1.84 -5.11
CA VAL A 177 -23.55 -2.59 -4.41
C VAL A 177 -23.15 -3.79 -5.26
N ILE A 178 -21.86 -3.89 -5.59
CA ILE A 178 -21.26 -5.08 -6.17
C ILE A 178 -20.53 -5.82 -5.04
N CYS A 179 -20.99 -7.02 -4.71
CA CYS A 179 -20.44 -7.84 -3.63
C CYS A 179 -20.33 -9.32 -4.05
N ARG A 180 -19.75 -10.14 -3.19
CA ARG A 180 -19.79 -11.62 -3.36
C ARG A 180 -21.21 -12.14 -3.22
N ALA A 181 -21.56 -13.18 -3.98
CA ALA A 181 -22.93 -13.74 -4.01
C ALA A 181 -23.47 -14.06 -2.60
N GLY A 182 -22.64 -14.63 -1.72
CA GLY A 182 -23.01 -14.95 -0.34
C GLY A 182 -23.26 -13.76 0.59
N LEU A 183 -22.91 -12.52 0.16
CA LEU A 183 -23.07 -11.31 0.97
C LEU A 183 -24.30 -10.47 0.59
N LYS A 184 -25.04 -10.84 -0.47
CA LYS A 184 -26.17 -10.02 -0.95
C LYS A 184 -27.24 -9.80 0.13
N TYR A 185 -27.62 -10.85 0.83
CA TYR A 185 -28.62 -10.74 1.92
C TYR A 185 -28.07 -9.97 3.13
N ASN A 186 -26.79 -10.08 3.40
CA ASN A 186 -26.14 -9.29 4.46
C ASN A 186 -26.23 -7.79 4.14
N TRP A 187 -25.96 -7.40 2.89
CA TRP A 187 -26.13 -6.04 2.42
C TRP A 187 -27.57 -5.55 2.48
N LYS A 188 -28.54 -6.44 2.17
CA LYS A 188 -29.97 -6.14 2.32
C LYS A 188 -30.30 -5.81 3.78
N ASN A 189 -29.85 -6.65 4.72
CA ASN A 189 -30.11 -6.47 6.15
C ASN A 189 -29.43 -5.18 6.68
N GLU A 190 -28.19 -4.91 6.28
CA GLU A 190 -27.49 -3.68 6.63
C GLU A 190 -28.22 -2.44 6.10
N CYS A 191 -28.73 -2.48 4.86
CA CYS A 191 -29.54 -1.41 4.31
C CYS A 191 -30.81 -1.16 5.13
N GLN A 192 -31.56 -2.21 5.44
CA GLN A 192 -32.78 -2.11 6.25
C GLN A 192 -32.53 -1.58 7.66
N LYS A 193 -31.37 -1.90 8.23
CA LYS A 193 -30.96 -1.41 9.54
C LYS A 193 -30.64 0.08 9.54
N TRP A 194 -29.84 0.52 8.58
CA TRP A 194 -29.24 1.86 8.60
C TRP A 194 -29.97 2.89 7.71
N ARG A 195 -30.63 2.43 6.64
CA ARG A 195 -31.21 3.30 5.60
C ARG A 195 -32.66 2.91 5.30
N LYS A 196 -33.56 3.28 6.23
CA LYS A 196 -35.01 3.02 6.09
C LYS A 196 -35.66 3.78 4.91
N ASP A 197 -34.98 4.80 4.40
CA ASP A 197 -35.38 5.60 3.24
C ASP A 197 -35.03 4.95 1.90
N LEU A 198 -34.24 3.86 1.90
CA LEU A 198 -33.86 3.12 0.71
C LEU A 198 -34.52 1.76 0.66
N THR A 199 -34.93 1.34 -0.53
CA THR A 199 -35.46 0.02 -0.81
C THR A 199 -34.34 -0.89 -1.34
N PRO A 200 -33.88 -1.91 -0.57
CA PRO A 200 -32.89 -2.83 -1.05
C PRO A 200 -33.49 -3.85 -2.02
N VAL A 201 -32.92 -3.95 -3.22
CA VAL A 201 -33.32 -4.84 -4.29
C VAL A 201 -32.19 -5.81 -4.61
N VAL A 202 -32.37 -7.08 -4.25
CA VAL A 202 -31.40 -8.15 -4.57
C VAL A 202 -31.69 -8.67 -5.97
N LEU A 203 -30.69 -8.59 -6.87
CA LEU A 203 -30.79 -9.16 -8.21
C LEU A 203 -30.11 -10.53 -8.26
N ASP A 204 -30.85 -11.52 -8.76
CA ASP A 204 -30.40 -12.89 -9.00
C ASP A 204 -30.61 -13.27 -10.47
N GLY A 205 -29.72 -14.14 -11.01
CA GLY A 205 -29.78 -14.58 -12.41
C GLY A 205 -29.02 -13.66 -13.39
N ARG A 206 -28.37 -14.31 -14.37
CA ARG A 206 -27.39 -13.66 -15.27
C ARG A 206 -27.94 -12.52 -16.16
N ASN A 207 -29.22 -12.51 -16.45
CA ASN A 207 -29.81 -11.52 -17.37
C ASN A 207 -30.64 -10.45 -16.65
N ASN A 208 -30.55 -10.36 -15.34
CA ASN A 208 -31.39 -9.45 -14.54
C ASN A 208 -30.69 -8.15 -14.14
N PHE A 209 -29.59 -7.80 -14.81
CA PHE A 209 -28.93 -6.52 -14.57
C PHE A 209 -29.85 -5.35 -14.91
N ARG A 210 -29.95 -4.41 -13.98
CA ARG A 210 -30.54 -3.09 -14.19
C ARG A 210 -29.89 -2.05 -13.31
N TRP A 211 -29.96 -0.81 -13.68
CA TRP A 211 -29.56 0.30 -12.85
C TRP A 211 -30.59 0.57 -11.75
N PRO A 212 -30.16 1.10 -10.58
CA PRO A 212 -31.08 1.47 -9.51
C PRO A 212 -31.91 2.70 -9.90
N LYS A 213 -33.17 2.72 -9.43
CA LYS A 213 -34.01 3.92 -9.47
C LYS A 213 -33.73 4.79 -8.22
N SER A 214 -34.25 6.01 -8.25
CA SER A 214 -34.24 6.88 -7.06
C SER A 214 -34.87 6.17 -5.86
N GLY A 215 -34.23 6.20 -4.70
CA GLY A 215 -34.65 5.49 -3.49
C GLY A 215 -34.33 4.00 -3.47
N GLU A 216 -33.62 3.46 -4.46
CA GLU A 216 -33.26 2.04 -4.48
C GLU A 216 -31.77 1.81 -4.19
N LEU A 217 -31.49 0.73 -3.48
CA LEU A 217 -30.17 0.09 -3.38
C LEU A 217 -30.22 -1.24 -4.12
N VAL A 218 -29.68 -1.30 -5.33
CA VAL A 218 -29.53 -2.54 -6.09
C VAL A 218 -28.30 -3.30 -5.58
N ILE A 219 -28.48 -4.57 -5.22
CA ILE A 219 -27.42 -5.45 -4.69
C ILE A 219 -27.19 -6.58 -5.68
N ILE A 220 -25.95 -6.69 -6.18
CA ILE A 220 -25.59 -7.55 -7.30
C ILE A 220 -24.24 -8.22 -7.07
N ASN A 221 -24.01 -9.37 -7.69
CA ASN A 221 -22.68 -10.01 -7.72
C ASN A 221 -22.08 -10.00 -9.14
N ASN A 222 -20.78 -10.31 -9.22
CA ASN A 222 -20.00 -10.23 -10.46
C ASN A 222 -20.59 -10.98 -11.65
N ASP A 223 -21.23 -12.15 -11.40
CA ASP A 223 -21.70 -13.05 -12.46
C ASP A 223 -22.91 -12.48 -13.22
N ILE A 224 -23.57 -11.49 -12.62
CA ILE A 224 -24.73 -10.81 -13.22
C ILE A 224 -24.30 -9.64 -14.12
N LEU A 225 -23.07 -9.12 -13.95
CA LEU A 225 -22.59 -7.97 -14.72
C LEU A 225 -22.56 -8.25 -16.23
N PRO A 226 -23.23 -7.44 -17.05
CA PRO A 226 -23.29 -7.60 -18.51
C PRO A 226 -21.92 -7.68 -19.18
N ASP A 227 -21.84 -8.47 -20.25
CA ASP A 227 -20.60 -8.63 -21.02
C ASP A 227 -20.23 -7.39 -21.84
N GLU A 228 -21.17 -6.49 -22.11
CA GLU A 228 -20.92 -5.22 -22.81
C GLU A 228 -19.83 -4.40 -22.13
N PHE A 229 -19.77 -4.39 -20.79
CA PHE A 229 -18.73 -3.70 -20.02
C PHE A 229 -17.33 -4.35 -20.13
N ASN A 230 -17.23 -5.54 -20.75
CA ASN A 230 -15.97 -6.21 -21.03
C ASN A 230 -15.52 -6.11 -22.51
N LYS A 231 -16.35 -5.55 -23.40
CA LYS A 231 -16.09 -5.46 -24.83
C LYS A 231 -15.16 -4.28 -25.21
N ARG A 232 -14.27 -3.91 -24.30
CA ARG A 232 -13.27 -2.87 -24.54
C ARG A 232 -12.46 -3.17 -25.79
N PRO A 233 -12.30 -2.20 -26.73
CA PRO A 233 -11.50 -2.38 -27.93
C PRO A 233 -10.04 -2.70 -27.56
N ASN A 234 -9.45 -3.69 -28.24
CA ASN A 234 -8.04 -4.01 -28.09
C ASN A 234 -7.20 -3.08 -28.97
N LYS A 235 -6.01 -2.70 -28.48
CA LYS A 235 -5.06 -1.94 -29.30
C LYS A 235 -4.52 -2.81 -30.42
N GLY A 236 -4.62 -2.33 -31.66
CA GLY A 236 -4.00 -2.97 -32.83
C GLY A 236 -2.47 -2.98 -32.75
N ARG A 237 -1.82 -3.97 -33.37
CA ARG A 237 -0.34 -4.13 -33.33
C ARG A 237 0.41 -2.91 -33.88
N THR A 238 -0.12 -2.27 -34.92
CA THR A 238 0.46 -1.11 -35.60
C THR A 238 -0.28 0.19 -35.29
N GLU A 239 -1.29 0.14 -34.42
CA GLU A 239 -2.12 1.28 -34.06
C GLU A 239 -1.37 2.26 -33.17
N SER A 240 -1.43 3.57 -33.49
CA SER A 240 -0.90 4.61 -32.63
C SER A 240 -1.63 4.68 -31.28
N ASN A 241 -1.00 5.20 -30.24
CA ASN A 241 -1.67 5.41 -28.96
C ASN A 241 -2.87 6.36 -29.11
N ASP A 242 -2.73 7.43 -29.87
CA ASP A 242 -3.78 8.44 -30.04
C ASP A 242 -5.01 7.87 -30.75
N THR A 243 -4.83 7.10 -31.83
CA THR A 243 -5.93 6.41 -32.51
C THR A 243 -6.63 5.42 -31.59
N TYR A 244 -5.87 4.63 -30.85
CA TYR A 244 -6.42 3.69 -29.87
C TYR A 244 -7.22 4.40 -28.76
N PHE A 245 -6.69 5.49 -28.21
CA PHE A 245 -7.38 6.24 -27.15
C PHE A 245 -8.64 6.93 -27.65
N ALA A 246 -8.63 7.46 -28.87
CA ALA A 246 -9.81 8.03 -29.50
C ALA A 246 -10.92 6.97 -29.67
N ARG A 247 -10.59 5.79 -30.18
CA ARG A 247 -11.53 4.66 -30.34
C ARG A 247 -12.04 4.12 -29.01
N LEU A 248 -11.18 4.06 -28.01
CA LEU A 248 -11.57 3.68 -26.65
C LEU A 248 -12.53 4.70 -26.03
N GLN A 249 -12.31 5.98 -26.28
CA GLN A 249 -13.17 7.04 -25.78
C GLN A 249 -14.55 6.99 -26.48
N ALA A 250 -14.58 6.83 -27.79
CA ALA A 250 -15.83 6.68 -28.56
C ALA A 250 -16.67 5.49 -28.03
N TRP A 251 -16.04 4.35 -27.80
CA TRP A 251 -16.73 3.19 -27.21
C TRP A 251 -17.29 3.49 -25.80
N ARG A 252 -16.56 4.24 -24.98
CA ARG A 252 -17.04 4.64 -23.66
C ARG A 252 -18.20 5.62 -23.71
N ASP A 253 -18.19 6.52 -24.68
CA ASP A 253 -19.26 7.49 -24.87
C ASP A 253 -20.55 6.80 -25.36
N GLU A 254 -20.42 5.82 -26.26
CA GLU A 254 -21.53 4.94 -26.65
C GLU A 254 -22.07 4.14 -25.46
N LEU A 255 -21.17 3.55 -24.65
CA LEU A 255 -21.56 2.80 -23.47
C LEU A 255 -22.31 3.67 -22.45
N LYS A 256 -21.90 4.92 -22.25
CA LYS A 256 -22.61 5.90 -21.41
C LYS A 256 -23.98 6.29 -21.98
N ALA A 257 -24.05 6.49 -23.28
CA ALA A 257 -25.32 6.83 -23.95
C ALA A 257 -26.35 5.69 -23.80
N ASN A 258 -25.90 4.45 -23.84
CA ASN A 258 -26.74 3.26 -23.65
C ASN A 258 -27.11 3.01 -22.17
N ASN A 259 -26.43 3.67 -21.21
CA ASN A 259 -26.61 3.48 -19.77
C ASN A 259 -26.78 4.83 -19.04
N PRO A 260 -27.82 5.64 -19.36
CA PRO A 260 -27.98 6.99 -18.82
C PRO A 260 -28.14 7.04 -17.29
N ASP A 261 -28.78 6.04 -16.69
CA ASP A 261 -29.00 5.96 -15.23
C ASP A 261 -27.72 5.77 -14.45
N ALA A 262 -26.64 5.33 -15.10
CA ALA A 262 -25.32 5.20 -14.48
C ALA A 262 -24.84 6.53 -13.90
N ALA A 263 -25.08 7.65 -14.58
CA ALA A 263 -24.63 8.98 -14.18
C ALA A 263 -25.26 9.46 -12.86
N ASN A 264 -26.40 8.88 -12.46
CA ASN A 264 -27.09 9.19 -11.22
C ASN A 264 -26.85 8.16 -10.11
N THR A 265 -26.13 7.09 -10.43
CA THR A 265 -25.89 5.95 -9.52
C THR A 265 -24.62 6.17 -8.70
N GLN A 266 -24.71 5.93 -7.37
CA GLN A 266 -23.52 5.72 -6.53
C GLN A 266 -23.15 4.24 -6.51
N LEU A 267 -21.91 3.95 -6.86
CA LEU A 267 -21.36 2.59 -6.86
C LEU A 267 -20.58 2.30 -5.58
N ILE A 268 -20.93 1.21 -4.93
CA ILE A 268 -20.18 0.63 -3.81
C ILE A 268 -19.59 -0.71 -4.28
N ILE A 269 -18.28 -0.87 -4.16
CA ILE A 269 -17.56 -2.11 -4.51
C ILE A 269 -17.09 -2.73 -3.21
N ASP A 270 -17.74 -3.82 -2.81
CA ASP A 270 -17.34 -4.56 -1.61
C ASP A 270 -16.18 -5.52 -1.92
N GLU A 271 -15.32 -5.76 -0.93
CA GLU A 271 -14.12 -6.58 -1.04
C GLU A 271 -13.30 -6.26 -2.30
N ALA A 272 -12.96 -4.97 -2.45
CA ALA A 272 -12.31 -4.43 -3.65
C ALA A 272 -11.02 -5.17 -4.04
N HIS A 273 -10.37 -5.86 -3.11
CA HIS A 273 -9.20 -6.71 -3.37
C HIS A 273 -9.50 -7.91 -4.30
N ASP A 274 -10.77 -8.29 -4.49
CA ASP A 274 -11.16 -9.30 -5.49
C ASP A 274 -10.92 -8.83 -6.93
N TYR A 275 -10.77 -7.51 -7.13
CA TYR A 275 -10.57 -6.85 -8.43
C TYR A 275 -9.12 -6.39 -8.66
N LYS A 276 -8.16 -6.97 -7.96
CA LYS A 276 -6.73 -6.65 -8.09
C LYS A 276 -6.12 -7.04 -9.44
N ASN A 277 -6.63 -8.10 -10.08
CA ASN A 277 -6.15 -8.55 -11.38
C ASN A 277 -6.78 -7.73 -12.52
N ARG A 278 -6.05 -6.74 -13.03
CA ARG A 278 -6.47 -5.85 -14.13
C ARG A 278 -6.83 -6.56 -15.43
N LYS A 279 -6.34 -7.79 -15.64
CA LYS A 279 -6.61 -8.59 -16.85
C LYS A 279 -7.89 -9.41 -16.73
N ALA A 280 -8.43 -9.61 -15.55
CA ALA A 280 -9.63 -10.40 -15.33
C ALA A 280 -10.88 -9.70 -15.90
N ALA A 281 -11.77 -10.46 -16.54
CA ALA A 281 -13.01 -9.93 -17.12
C ALA A 281 -13.87 -9.20 -16.09
N ARG A 282 -14.02 -9.79 -14.88
CA ARG A 282 -14.77 -9.19 -13.77
C ARG A 282 -14.22 -7.81 -13.38
N THR A 283 -12.89 -7.68 -13.30
CA THR A 283 -12.22 -6.42 -12.95
C THR A 283 -12.47 -5.34 -14.01
N ARG A 284 -12.39 -5.71 -15.30
CA ARG A 284 -12.68 -4.79 -16.41
C ARG A 284 -14.11 -4.30 -16.39
N LYS A 285 -15.10 -5.19 -16.16
CA LYS A 285 -16.51 -4.83 -16.05
C LYS A 285 -16.73 -3.81 -14.93
N VAL A 286 -16.26 -4.10 -13.72
CA VAL A 286 -16.41 -3.22 -12.55
C VAL A 286 -15.74 -1.86 -12.77
N LYS A 287 -14.55 -1.84 -13.37
CA LYS A 287 -13.85 -0.60 -13.72
C LYS A 287 -14.64 0.28 -14.65
N GLU A 288 -15.16 -0.26 -15.77
CA GLU A 288 -15.92 0.52 -16.75
C GLU A 288 -17.25 1.01 -16.15
N ILE A 289 -17.95 0.22 -15.33
CA ILE A 289 -19.13 0.65 -14.55
C ILE A 289 -18.75 1.84 -13.64
N GLY A 290 -17.68 1.74 -12.87
CA GLY A 290 -17.22 2.81 -11.98
C GLY A 290 -16.73 4.07 -12.70
N MET A 291 -16.44 4.00 -13.99
CA MET A 291 -16.15 5.18 -14.81
C MET A 291 -17.41 5.95 -15.28
N MET A 292 -18.55 5.27 -15.31
CA MET A 292 -19.82 5.86 -15.74
C MET A 292 -20.63 6.42 -14.57
N THR A 293 -20.43 5.85 -13.37
CA THR A 293 -21.22 6.22 -12.17
C THR A 293 -20.82 7.58 -11.60
N ALA A 294 -21.80 8.25 -10.97
CA ALA A 294 -21.60 9.55 -10.33
C ALA A 294 -20.48 9.51 -9.28
N LYS A 295 -20.49 8.47 -8.47
CA LYS A 295 -19.55 8.26 -7.37
C LYS A 295 -19.17 6.79 -7.26
N THR A 296 -17.92 6.50 -6.93
CA THR A 296 -17.43 5.13 -6.68
C THR A 296 -16.72 5.05 -5.35
N THR A 297 -17.22 4.24 -4.44
CA THR A 297 -16.59 3.94 -3.16
C THR A 297 -16.26 2.45 -3.08
N ALA A 298 -15.00 2.13 -2.98
CA ALA A 298 -14.53 0.77 -2.82
C ALA A 298 -14.20 0.48 -1.36
N LEU A 299 -14.53 -0.73 -0.90
CA LEU A 299 -14.34 -1.17 0.47
C LEU A 299 -13.39 -2.36 0.50
N THR A 300 -12.40 -2.31 1.38
CA THR A 300 -11.56 -3.48 1.68
C THR A 300 -10.86 -3.31 3.02
N GLY A 301 -10.78 -4.38 3.80
CA GLY A 301 -9.93 -4.41 5.00
C GLY A 301 -8.46 -4.66 4.67
N SER A 302 -8.17 -5.11 3.46
CA SER A 302 -6.84 -5.53 3.00
C SER A 302 -6.54 -4.95 1.61
N PRO A 303 -6.18 -3.66 1.50
CA PRO A 303 -5.89 -3.00 0.23
C PRO A 303 -4.71 -3.64 -0.51
N LEU A 304 -3.76 -4.16 0.23
CA LEU A 304 -2.60 -4.92 -0.25
C LEU A 304 -2.70 -6.35 0.29
N THR A 305 -2.97 -7.31 -0.56
CA THR A 305 -3.21 -8.70 -0.14
C THR A 305 -1.98 -9.57 -0.15
N ASN A 306 -1.15 -9.47 -1.18
CA ASN A 306 0.02 -10.34 -1.35
C ASN A 306 1.23 -9.61 -1.95
N ARG A 307 1.05 -8.89 -3.06
CA ARG A 307 2.12 -8.19 -3.79
C ARG A 307 1.74 -6.73 -4.00
N PRO A 308 2.71 -5.81 -4.12
CA PRO A 308 2.44 -4.42 -4.44
C PRO A 308 1.54 -4.19 -5.66
N ASP A 309 1.66 -5.03 -6.70
CA ASP A 309 0.76 -4.99 -7.88
C ASP A 309 -0.71 -5.09 -7.51
N ASP A 310 -1.05 -5.83 -6.46
CA ASP A 310 -2.42 -5.99 -5.98
C ASP A 310 -3.02 -4.63 -5.59
N LEU A 311 -2.24 -3.81 -4.87
CA LEU A 311 -2.64 -2.45 -4.48
C LEU A 311 -2.88 -1.58 -5.71
N PHE A 312 -1.93 -1.58 -6.66
CA PHE A 312 -2.12 -0.82 -7.90
C PHE A 312 -3.36 -1.28 -8.67
N GLY A 313 -3.59 -2.60 -8.74
CA GLY A 313 -4.75 -3.18 -9.41
C GLY A 313 -6.08 -2.73 -8.80
N VAL A 314 -6.19 -2.69 -7.47
CA VAL A 314 -7.36 -2.19 -6.74
C VAL A 314 -7.58 -0.70 -7.03
N LEU A 315 -6.54 0.13 -6.89
CA LEU A 315 -6.63 1.57 -7.14
C LEU A 315 -6.97 1.90 -8.62
N ASP A 316 -6.44 1.11 -9.57
CA ASP A 316 -6.76 1.24 -10.99
C ASP A 316 -8.21 0.87 -11.28
N THR A 317 -8.77 -0.13 -10.59
CA THR A 317 -10.17 -0.53 -10.73
C THR A 317 -11.11 0.55 -10.21
N VAL A 318 -10.79 1.16 -9.08
CA VAL A 318 -11.53 2.32 -8.52
C VAL A 318 -11.36 3.56 -9.43
N GLY A 319 -10.26 3.63 -10.17
CA GLY A 319 -9.93 4.74 -11.07
C GLY A 319 -9.17 5.88 -10.42
N VAL A 320 -8.45 5.60 -9.31
CA VAL A 320 -7.65 6.59 -8.56
C VAL A 320 -6.14 6.35 -8.65
N ALA A 321 -5.68 5.26 -9.29
CA ALA A 321 -4.26 4.94 -9.38
C ALA A 321 -3.42 6.05 -10.04
N LYS A 322 -3.99 6.73 -11.05
CA LYS A 322 -3.31 7.85 -11.73
C LYS A 322 -3.16 9.06 -10.83
N GLU A 323 -4.11 9.33 -9.96
CA GLU A 323 -4.06 10.43 -8.99
C GLU A 323 -2.95 10.20 -7.95
N VAL A 324 -2.80 8.95 -7.50
CA VAL A 324 -1.80 8.56 -6.49
C VAL A 324 -0.40 8.47 -7.08
N PHE A 325 -0.24 7.71 -8.16
CA PHE A 325 1.08 7.33 -8.68
C PHE A 325 1.42 7.95 -10.04
N GLY A 326 0.47 8.58 -10.73
CA GLY A 326 0.64 9.12 -12.07
C GLY A 326 0.74 8.03 -13.13
N SER A 327 1.66 7.08 -12.98
CA SER A 327 1.87 5.97 -13.91
C SER A 327 2.22 4.66 -13.20
N PHE A 328 2.15 3.56 -13.92
CA PHE A 328 2.58 2.25 -13.40
C PHE A 328 4.10 2.20 -13.22
N ASP A 329 4.87 2.84 -14.12
CA ASP A 329 6.33 2.88 -14.01
C ASP A 329 6.79 3.63 -12.75
N ARG A 330 6.12 4.76 -12.43
CA ARG A 330 6.39 5.47 -11.17
C ARG A 330 6.01 4.65 -9.95
N PHE A 331 4.89 3.94 -10.00
CA PHE A 331 4.53 2.99 -8.95
C PHE A 331 5.64 1.97 -8.75
N GLN A 332 6.14 1.35 -9.83
CA GLN A 332 7.25 0.40 -9.77
C GLN A 332 8.50 1.01 -9.14
N SER A 333 8.86 2.23 -9.52
CA SER A 333 10.00 2.95 -8.93
C SER A 333 9.83 3.20 -7.43
N LEU A 334 8.61 3.56 -6.98
CA LEU A 334 8.31 3.77 -5.55
C LEU A 334 8.36 2.48 -4.72
N PHE A 335 8.22 1.33 -5.36
CA PHE A 335 8.33 0.02 -4.74
C PHE A 335 9.65 -0.70 -5.07
N ASN A 336 10.65 0.04 -5.59
CA ASN A 336 11.97 -0.49 -5.93
C ASN A 336 11.87 -1.79 -6.78
N ALA A 337 11.01 -1.77 -7.79
CA ALA A 337 10.72 -2.92 -8.63
C ALA A 337 11.90 -3.24 -9.57
N VAL A 338 12.28 -4.51 -9.62
CA VAL A 338 13.30 -5.03 -10.53
C VAL A 338 12.68 -6.10 -11.42
N HIS A 339 13.00 -6.06 -12.71
CA HIS A 339 12.60 -7.10 -13.67
C HIS A 339 13.69 -8.18 -13.75
N ASN A 340 13.38 -9.40 -13.31
CA ASN A 340 14.33 -10.51 -13.24
C ASN A 340 14.22 -11.51 -14.39
N GLY A 341 13.59 -11.15 -15.51
CA GLY A 341 13.37 -12.04 -16.66
C GLY A 341 12.15 -12.98 -16.52
N TYR A 342 11.78 -13.35 -15.32
CA TYR A 342 10.61 -14.19 -15.01
C TYR A 342 9.41 -13.37 -14.50
N GLY A 343 9.64 -12.12 -14.07
CA GLY A 343 8.60 -11.26 -13.54
C GLY A 343 9.13 -9.97 -12.94
N ILE A 344 8.31 -9.36 -12.09
CA ILE A 344 8.64 -8.15 -11.33
C ILE A 344 8.86 -8.55 -9.88
N GLU A 345 10.02 -8.24 -9.35
CA GLU A 345 10.36 -8.37 -7.95
C GLU A 345 10.29 -6.99 -7.30
N TYR A 346 9.66 -6.87 -6.15
CA TYR A 346 9.47 -5.61 -5.44
C TYR A 346 10.37 -5.57 -4.21
N GLY A 347 11.06 -4.45 -4.03
CA GLY A 347 11.84 -4.16 -2.83
C GLY A 347 11.03 -3.41 -1.76
N LYS A 348 11.73 -2.81 -0.80
CA LYS A 348 11.11 -2.01 0.26
C LYS A 348 10.42 -0.78 -0.35
N PRO A 349 9.15 -0.49 0.00
CA PRO A 349 8.44 0.67 -0.53
C PRO A 349 9.06 1.98 -0.02
N ASN A 350 9.00 3.00 -0.86
CA ASN A 350 9.41 4.35 -0.49
C ASN A 350 8.49 4.87 0.64
N PRO A 351 9.05 5.49 1.69
CA PRO A 351 8.28 6.02 2.83
C PRO A 351 7.18 7.03 2.48
N ILE A 352 7.20 7.60 1.28
CA ILE A 352 6.16 8.52 0.80
C ILE A 352 4.87 7.79 0.38
N VAL A 353 4.90 6.50 0.13
CA VAL A 353 3.77 5.73 -0.40
C VAL A 353 2.52 5.84 0.47
N PRO A 354 2.56 5.65 1.81
CA PRO A 354 1.39 5.83 2.66
C PRO A 354 0.79 7.24 2.55
N GLU A 355 1.63 8.26 2.43
CA GLU A 355 1.19 9.65 2.32
C GLU A 355 0.46 9.93 1.00
N LEU A 356 0.93 9.34 -0.10
CA LEU A 356 0.27 9.42 -1.39
C LEU A 356 -1.09 8.72 -1.37
N LEU A 357 -1.19 7.57 -0.71
CA LEU A 357 -2.42 6.80 -0.59
C LEU A 357 -3.51 7.55 0.17
N ARG A 358 -3.16 8.33 1.20
CA ARG A 358 -4.12 9.11 2.00
C ARG A 358 -4.90 10.15 1.21
N ARG A 359 -4.48 10.48 -0.01
CA ARG A 359 -5.26 11.35 -0.92
C ARG A 359 -6.59 10.73 -1.32
N VAL A 360 -6.61 9.40 -1.50
CA VAL A 360 -7.73 8.64 -2.07
C VAL A 360 -8.21 7.49 -1.18
N MET A 361 -7.45 7.17 -0.13
CA MET A 361 -7.72 6.08 0.78
C MET A 361 -7.84 6.58 2.23
N LEU A 362 -8.95 6.24 2.86
CA LEU A 362 -9.12 6.35 4.31
C LEU A 362 -8.76 5.00 4.94
N ARG A 363 -7.70 4.98 5.74
CA ARG A 363 -7.22 3.80 6.45
C ARG A 363 -7.06 4.10 7.93
N ARG A 364 -7.78 3.38 8.77
CA ARG A 364 -7.67 3.46 10.23
C ARG A 364 -7.57 2.05 10.79
N ARG A 365 -6.80 1.91 11.84
CA ARG A 365 -6.68 0.66 12.58
C ARG A 365 -7.69 0.62 13.72
N ARG A 366 -8.06 -0.57 14.12
CA ARG A 366 -8.96 -0.82 15.23
C ARG A 366 -8.40 -0.25 16.54
N SER A 367 -7.12 -0.45 16.78
CA SER A 367 -6.38 0.08 17.94
C SER A 367 -6.38 1.61 18.04
N GLU A 368 -6.56 2.31 16.92
CA GLU A 368 -6.58 3.78 16.87
C GLU A 368 -7.96 4.36 17.24
N VAL A 369 -9.03 3.66 16.87
CA VAL A 369 -10.39 4.22 16.91
C VAL A 369 -11.36 3.51 17.86
N LEU A 370 -11.09 2.25 18.25
CA LEU A 370 -11.94 1.45 19.11
C LEU A 370 -11.15 0.86 20.28
N LYS A 371 -11.04 1.62 21.34
CA LYS A 371 -10.39 1.18 22.60
C LYS A 371 -11.18 0.08 23.36
N GLN A 372 -12.42 -0.19 22.93
CA GLN A 372 -13.36 -1.10 23.60
C GLN A 372 -13.33 -2.54 23.05
N ILE A 373 -12.66 -2.80 21.94
CA ILE A 373 -12.51 -4.16 21.41
C ILE A 373 -11.36 -4.85 22.14
N PRO A 374 -11.56 -6.12 22.58
CA PRO A 374 -10.53 -6.85 23.28
C PRO A 374 -9.24 -6.99 22.46
N ALA A 375 -8.12 -6.92 23.15
CA ALA A 375 -6.81 -7.18 22.55
C ALA A 375 -6.74 -8.64 22.08
N LYS A 376 -6.11 -8.89 20.93
CA LYS A 376 -5.73 -10.23 20.51
C LYS A 376 -4.45 -10.63 21.19
N THR A 377 -4.45 -11.81 21.80
CA THR A 377 -3.24 -12.47 22.30
C THR A 377 -2.91 -13.65 21.40
N TYR A 378 -1.63 -13.84 21.10
CA TYR A 378 -1.18 -14.92 20.23
C TYR A 378 -0.39 -15.93 21.05
N THR A 379 -0.86 -17.18 21.07
CA THR A 379 -0.25 -18.28 21.81
C THR A 379 0.22 -19.34 20.83
N PRO A 380 1.52 -19.63 20.71
CA PRO A 380 1.99 -20.76 19.92
C PRO A 380 1.69 -22.07 20.69
N LEU A 381 1.11 -23.03 20.00
CA LEU A 381 0.99 -24.42 20.46
C LEU A 381 2.00 -25.25 19.69
N VAL A 382 3.11 -25.56 20.35
CA VAL A 382 4.16 -26.37 19.72
C VAL A 382 3.69 -27.82 19.67
N VAL A 383 3.61 -28.38 18.48
CA VAL A 383 3.19 -29.77 18.24
C VAL A 383 4.37 -30.57 17.73
N GLY A 384 4.65 -31.68 18.40
CA GLY A 384 5.63 -32.66 17.92
C GLY A 384 5.14 -33.34 16.65
N ASN A 385 6.05 -33.77 15.82
CA ASN A 385 5.71 -34.58 14.64
C ASN A 385 5.33 -36.01 15.09
N THR A 386 4.04 -36.30 15.18
CA THR A 386 3.51 -37.55 15.76
C THR A 386 3.65 -38.76 14.85
N SER A 387 3.81 -38.57 13.53
CA SER A 387 3.95 -39.67 12.57
C SER A 387 5.37 -39.78 12.03
N SER A 388 6.13 -40.79 12.49
CA SER A 388 7.49 -41.05 12.03
C SER A 388 7.61 -41.25 10.50
N ARG A 389 6.58 -41.82 9.86
CA ARG A 389 6.52 -42.03 8.42
C ARG A 389 6.32 -40.74 7.63
N LEU A 390 5.45 -39.87 8.13
CA LEU A 390 5.16 -38.58 7.51
C LEU A 390 6.35 -37.64 7.68
N THR A 391 6.95 -37.61 8.89
CA THR A 391 8.17 -36.84 9.18
C THR A 391 9.31 -37.27 8.26
N ALA A 392 9.54 -38.58 8.08
CA ALA A 392 10.58 -39.05 7.18
C ALA A 392 10.35 -38.64 5.71
N LYS A 393 9.10 -38.69 5.24
CA LYS A 393 8.70 -38.20 3.90
C LYS A 393 8.94 -36.71 3.75
N LEU A 394 8.56 -35.91 4.75
CA LEU A 394 8.76 -34.45 4.76
C LEU A 394 10.23 -34.07 4.78
N ASP A 395 11.04 -34.77 5.60
CA ASP A 395 12.49 -34.55 5.70
C ASP A 395 13.21 -34.93 4.40
N GLU A 396 12.82 -36.02 3.75
CA GLU A 396 13.38 -36.43 2.46
C GLU A 396 13.09 -35.38 1.38
N MET A 397 11.85 -34.91 1.31
CA MET A 397 11.45 -33.87 0.37
C MET A 397 12.15 -32.53 0.68
N TRP A 398 12.28 -32.17 1.96
CA TRP A 398 12.99 -30.95 2.37
C TRP A 398 14.47 -30.98 2.00
N LYS A 399 15.16 -32.09 2.25
CA LYS A 399 16.58 -32.28 1.84
C LYS A 399 16.78 -32.08 0.35
N GLY A 400 15.86 -32.58 -0.47
CA GLY A 400 15.88 -32.34 -1.91
C GLY A 400 15.71 -30.86 -2.29
N TRP A 401 14.95 -30.10 -1.49
CA TRP A 401 14.69 -28.69 -1.73
C TRP A 401 15.72 -27.75 -1.16
N GLU A 402 16.30 -28.10 -0.03
CA GLU A 402 17.37 -27.30 0.59
C GLU A 402 18.52 -27.07 -0.39
N GLY A 403 18.92 -28.09 -1.11
CA GLY A 403 19.89 -27.98 -2.20
C GLY A 403 19.39 -27.11 -3.36
N PHE A 404 18.10 -27.17 -3.71
CA PHE A 404 17.51 -26.35 -4.77
C PHE A 404 17.40 -24.89 -4.36
N ILE A 405 16.93 -24.58 -3.14
CA ILE A 405 16.81 -23.23 -2.60
C ILE A 405 18.20 -22.59 -2.47
N LEU A 406 19.19 -23.31 -1.94
CA LEU A 406 20.57 -22.84 -1.80
C LEU A 406 21.23 -22.54 -3.15
N ASN A 407 20.95 -23.33 -4.19
CA ASN A 407 21.58 -23.19 -5.51
C ASN A 407 20.82 -22.22 -6.44
N SER A 408 19.49 -22.16 -6.38
CA SER A 408 18.68 -21.38 -7.31
C SER A 408 18.10 -20.08 -6.70
N GLY A 409 18.09 -19.95 -5.38
CA GLY A 409 17.46 -18.84 -4.68
C GLY A 409 15.92 -18.74 -4.88
N SER A 410 15.31 -19.76 -5.50
CA SER A 410 13.89 -19.80 -5.82
C SER A 410 13.19 -20.96 -5.12
N LEU A 411 11.91 -20.77 -4.80
CA LEU A 411 11.08 -21.82 -4.20
C LEU A 411 10.75 -22.91 -5.24
N PRO A 412 10.55 -24.17 -4.79
CA PRO A 412 10.06 -25.24 -5.65
C PRO A 412 8.70 -24.91 -6.29
N PRO A 413 8.27 -25.64 -7.32
CA PRO A 413 6.98 -25.45 -7.94
C PRO A 413 5.84 -25.46 -6.91
N PHE A 414 4.92 -24.49 -7.04
CA PHE A 414 3.81 -24.27 -6.11
C PHE A 414 3.01 -25.52 -5.76
N GLU A 415 2.82 -26.44 -6.72
CA GLU A 415 2.07 -27.66 -6.54
C GLU A 415 2.71 -28.61 -5.52
N GLN A 416 4.05 -28.77 -5.58
CA GLN A 416 4.77 -29.62 -4.62
C GLN A 416 4.72 -29.02 -3.20
N PHE A 417 4.85 -27.71 -3.11
CA PHE A 417 4.80 -27.00 -1.85
C PHE A 417 3.40 -27.05 -1.21
N ALA A 418 2.35 -26.98 -2.02
CA ALA A 418 0.97 -27.10 -1.54
C ALA A 418 0.68 -28.48 -0.96
N SER A 419 1.18 -29.56 -1.59
CA SER A 419 1.00 -30.93 -1.10
C SER A 419 1.61 -31.12 0.30
N ILE A 420 2.83 -30.66 0.50
CA ILE A 420 3.51 -30.80 1.80
C ILE A 420 2.81 -30.04 2.91
N ARG A 421 2.28 -28.86 2.63
CA ARG A 421 1.50 -28.13 3.62
C ARG A 421 0.22 -28.88 4.02
N ALA A 422 -0.41 -29.57 3.07
CA ALA A 422 -1.54 -30.43 3.37
C ALA A 422 -1.12 -31.60 4.28
N ASP A 423 0.00 -32.25 3.96
CA ASP A 423 0.56 -33.33 4.77
C ASP A 423 0.92 -32.84 6.21
N LEU A 424 1.49 -31.64 6.34
CA LEU A 424 1.76 -31.01 7.65
C LEU A 424 0.47 -30.68 8.43
N ALA A 425 -0.56 -30.19 7.76
CA ALA A 425 -1.84 -29.93 8.40
C ALA A 425 -2.48 -31.24 8.88
N GLU A 426 -2.38 -32.32 8.11
CA GLU A 426 -2.86 -33.65 8.48
C GLU A 426 -2.11 -34.22 9.71
N SER A 427 -0.78 -34.03 9.79
CA SER A 427 0.01 -34.49 10.94
C SER A 427 -0.38 -33.84 12.28
N ARG A 428 -1.11 -32.72 12.27
CA ARG A 428 -1.55 -31.98 13.46
C ARG A 428 -2.93 -32.41 13.96
N ILE A 429 -3.61 -33.32 13.28
CA ILE A 429 -4.99 -33.70 13.60
C ILE A 429 -5.07 -34.26 15.02
N GLU A 430 -4.16 -35.16 15.41
CA GLU A 430 -4.16 -35.77 16.75
C GLU A 430 -4.06 -34.69 17.83
N ALA A 431 -3.06 -33.83 17.77
CA ALA A 431 -2.88 -32.73 18.72
C ALA A 431 -4.01 -31.69 18.68
N MET A 432 -4.65 -31.51 17.51
CA MET A 432 -5.86 -30.68 17.39
C MET A 432 -7.02 -31.31 18.17
N ILE A 433 -7.24 -32.62 18.03
CA ILE A 433 -8.32 -33.32 18.71
C ILE A 433 -8.09 -33.27 20.23
N ASP A 434 -6.86 -33.50 20.71
CA ASP A 434 -6.54 -33.38 22.14
C ASP A 434 -6.86 -31.97 22.66
N TYR A 435 -6.55 -30.92 21.89
CA TYR A 435 -6.89 -29.54 22.26
C TYR A 435 -8.42 -29.32 22.28
N VAL A 436 -9.15 -29.87 21.31
CA VAL A 436 -10.61 -29.79 21.22
C VAL A 436 -11.23 -30.46 22.44
N GLU A 437 -10.79 -31.65 22.83
CA GLU A 437 -11.28 -32.39 23.98
C GLU A 437 -11.06 -31.63 25.30
N ASN A 438 -9.89 -31.07 25.47
CA ASN A 438 -9.60 -30.19 26.61
C ASN A 438 -10.52 -28.95 26.66
N ALA A 439 -10.83 -28.36 25.52
CA ALA A 439 -11.75 -27.22 25.45
C ALA A 439 -13.20 -27.62 25.77
N GLU A 440 -13.62 -28.80 25.34
CA GLU A 440 -14.94 -29.35 25.67
C GLU A 440 -15.09 -29.66 27.16
N GLU A 441 -14.07 -30.26 27.78
CA GLU A 441 -14.04 -30.52 29.23
C GLU A 441 -14.15 -29.23 30.05
N GLN A 442 -13.57 -28.12 29.53
CA GLN A 442 -13.66 -26.81 30.13
C GLN A 442 -14.93 -26.03 29.77
N GLU A 443 -15.85 -26.63 29.04
CA GLU A 443 -17.06 -25.98 28.49
C GLU A 443 -16.73 -24.66 27.73
N CYS A 444 -15.54 -24.58 27.13
CA CYS A 444 -15.03 -23.40 26.45
C CYS A 444 -15.43 -23.41 24.97
N PRO A 445 -16.26 -22.47 24.49
CA PRO A 445 -16.60 -22.39 23.06
C PRO A 445 -15.36 -22.18 22.22
N LEU A 446 -15.12 -23.06 21.25
CA LEU A 446 -13.90 -23.03 20.45
C LEU A 446 -14.21 -22.89 18.94
N LEU A 447 -13.40 -22.07 18.26
CA LEU A 447 -13.35 -22.04 16.81
C LEU A 447 -12.05 -22.71 16.34
N VAL A 448 -12.15 -23.60 15.36
CA VAL A 448 -10.99 -24.25 14.74
C VAL A 448 -10.90 -23.80 13.30
N PHE A 449 -9.77 -23.18 12.94
CA PHE A 449 -9.48 -22.70 11.59
C PHE A 449 -8.38 -23.54 10.93
N SER A 450 -8.57 -23.87 9.66
CA SER A 450 -7.54 -24.51 8.84
C SER A 450 -7.60 -24.01 7.40
N ALA A 451 -6.45 -23.91 6.73
CA ALA A 451 -6.37 -23.67 5.30
C ALA A 451 -6.65 -24.93 4.47
N HIS A 452 -6.50 -26.11 5.08
CA HIS A 452 -6.71 -27.43 4.49
C HIS A 452 -7.97 -28.11 5.07
N LEU A 453 -8.56 -29.04 4.31
CA LEU A 453 -9.81 -29.67 4.72
C LEU A 453 -9.62 -30.82 5.71
N ALA A 454 -8.54 -31.60 5.61
CA ALA A 454 -8.32 -32.78 6.43
C ALA A 454 -8.48 -32.56 7.94
N PRO A 455 -7.95 -31.48 8.57
CA PRO A 455 -8.20 -31.20 9.98
C PRO A 455 -9.68 -30.91 10.29
N LEU A 456 -10.41 -30.29 9.38
CA LEU A 456 -11.82 -29.98 9.58
C LEU A 456 -12.69 -31.22 9.40
N ASP A 457 -12.34 -32.10 8.45
CA ASP A 457 -13.04 -33.38 8.23
C ASP A 457 -12.94 -34.28 9.44
N ALA A 458 -11.86 -34.23 10.22
CA ALA A 458 -11.72 -34.96 11.48
C ALA A 458 -12.72 -34.52 12.58
N LEU A 459 -13.37 -33.37 12.43
CA LEU A 459 -14.39 -32.86 13.33
C LEU A 459 -15.83 -33.25 12.86
N ILE A 460 -15.97 -33.84 11.67
CA ILE A 460 -17.29 -34.27 11.14
C ILE A 460 -17.86 -35.40 12.01
N GLY A 461 -19.13 -35.23 12.41
CA GLY A 461 -19.81 -36.20 13.25
C GLY A 461 -19.54 -36.13 14.75
N ARG A 462 -18.63 -35.20 15.18
CA ARG A 462 -18.42 -34.96 16.61
C ARG A 462 -19.62 -34.23 17.22
N ASP A 463 -20.06 -34.68 18.36
CA ASP A 463 -21.24 -34.13 19.05
C ASP A 463 -21.02 -32.66 19.45
N GLY A 464 -21.99 -31.81 19.08
CA GLY A 464 -21.89 -30.36 19.34
C GLY A 464 -20.99 -29.59 18.38
N TRP A 465 -20.52 -30.20 17.28
CA TRP A 465 -19.67 -29.55 16.28
C TRP A 465 -20.37 -29.39 14.93
N ALA A 466 -20.04 -28.30 14.24
CA ALA A 466 -20.44 -28.08 12.86
C ALA A 466 -19.27 -27.53 12.05
N ILE A 467 -19.29 -27.75 10.72
CA ILE A 467 -18.22 -27.39 9.83
C ILE A 467 -18.72 -26.40 8.78
N ILE A 468 -17.92 -25.34 8.52
CA ILE A 468 -18.17 -24.34 7.47
C ILE A 468 -17.02 -24.39 6.46
N THR A 469 -17.30 -24.93 5.28
CA THR A 469 -16.40 -24.95 4.14
C THR A 469 -16.96 -24.15 2.96
N GLY A 470 -16.23 -24.10 1.81
CA GLY A 470 -16.67 -23.48 0.59
C GLY A 470 -18.00 -24.00 0.06
N ASP A 471 -18.27 -25.28 0.23
CA ASP A 471 -19.41 -25.99 -0.34
C ASP A 471 -20.70 -25.87 0.51
N VAL A 472 -20.60 -25.37 1.74
CA VAL A 472 -21.77 -25.19 2.61
C VAL A 472 -22.62 -24.02 2.09
N LYS A 473 -23.91 -24.28 1.84
CA LYS A 473 -24.87 -23.29 1.35
C LYS A 473 -25.03 -22.12 2.32
N PRO A 474 -25.28 -20.90 1.84
CA PRO A 474 -25.39 -19.69 2.67
C PRO A 474 -26.41 -19.82 3.83
N GLU A 475 -27.57 -20.42 3.56
CA GLU A 475 -28.64 -20.61 4.56
C GLU A 475 -28.16 -21.52 5.70
N ARG A 476 -27.45 -22.60 5.35
CA ARG A 476 -26.92 -23.54 6.34
C ARG A 476 -25.79 -22.90 7.15
N ARG A 477 -24.94 -22.04 6.51
CA ARG A 477 -23.92 -21.30 7.24
C ARG A 477 -24.53 -20.37 8.28
N GLN A 478 -25.60 -19.65 7.92
CA GLN A 478 -26.28 -18.76 8.87
C GLN A 478 -26.88 -19.57 10.03
N GLN A 479 -27.50 -20.72 9.76
CA GLN A 479 -28.01 -21.58 10.79
C GLN A 479 -26.94 -22.08 11.77
N ILE A 480 -25.75 -22.48 11.26
CA ILE A 480 -24.62 -22.88 12.10
C ILE A 480 -24.15 -21.71 13.00
N VAL A 481 -24.08 -20.51 12.44
CA VAL A 481 -23.71 -19.31 13.20
C VAL A 481 -24.74 -19.05 14.32
N ASP A 482 -26.01 -19.09 13.99
CA ASP A 482 -27.09 -18.87 14.96
C ASP A 482 -27.11 -19.95 16.05
N ASP A 483 -26.88 -21.20 15.70
CA ASP A 483 -26.77 -22.32 16.62
C ASP A 483 -25.58 -22.19 17.57
N PHE A 484 -24.43 -21.74 17.02
CA PHE A 484 -23.22 -21.46 17.82
C PHE A 484 -23.42 -20.29 18.77
N GLN A 485 -23.95 -19.18 18.28
CA GLN A 485 -24.19 -17.98 19.10
C GLN A 485 -25.24 -18.26 20.20
N ALA A 486 -26.22 -19.12 19.94
CA ALA A 486 -27.23 -19.54 20.91
C ALA A 486 -26.73 -20.61 21.92
N GLY A 487 -25.49 -21.08 21.80
CA GLY A 487 -24.91 -22.08 22.70
C GLY A 487 -25.32 -23.53 22.41
N ARG A 488 -25.96 -23.80 21.27
CA ARG A 488 -26.32 -25.14 20.87
C ARG A 488 -25.16 -25.96 20.30
N LEU A 489 -24.07 -25.30 19.92
CA LEU A 489 -22.84 -25.95 19.46
C LEU A 489 -21.71 -25.66 20.44
N LYS A 490 -20.85 -26.63 20.70
CA LYS A 490 -19.62 -26.50 21.48
C LYS A 490 -18.52 -25.77 20.69
N GLY A 491 -18.43 -26.12 19.40
CA GLY A 491 -17.44 -25.51 18.51
C GLY A 491 -17.82 -25.50 17.04
N VAL A 492 -17.07 -24.77 16.24
CA VAL A 492 -17.22 -24.72 14.79
C VAL A 492 -15.85 -24.83 14.12
N GLY A 493 -15.72 -25.79 13.20
CA GLY A 493 -14.59 -25.92 12.30
C GLY A 493 -14.82 -25.07 11.04
N ILE A 494 -13.84 -24.27 10.64
CA ILE A 494 -14.02 -23.28 9.57
C ILE A 494 -12.80 -23.27 8.65
N SER A 495 -13.01 -23.48 7.34
CA SER A 495 -11.92 -23.25 6.42
C SER A 495 -11.60 -21.74 6.33
N ILE A 496 -10.32 -21.37 6.40
CA ILE A 496 -9.88 -19.97 6.44
C ILE A 496 -10.48 -19.16 5.28
N ARG A 497 -10.52 -19.74 4.07
CA ARG A 497 -11.11 -19.10 2.89
C ARG A 497 -12.63 -18.96 2.93
N ALA A 498 -13.34 -19.94 3.50
CA ALA A 498 -14.80 -19.86 3.67
C ALA A 498 -15.18 -18.94 4.83
N GLY A 499 -14.37 -18.89 5.88
CA GLY A 499 -14.52 -17.96 7.00
C GLY A 499 -14.41 -16.48 6.60
N GLY A 500 -13.85 -16.17 5.41
CA GLY A 500 -13.78 -14.82 4.88
C GLY A 500 -15.13 -14.13 4.61
N VAL A 501 -16.27 -14.81 4.73
CA VAL A 501 -17.59 -14.29 4.34
C VAL A 501 -18.45 -13.95 5.57
N GLY A 502 -18.39 -12.70 6.04
CA GLY A 502 -19.43 -12.02 6.83
C GLY A 502 -19.88 -12.63 8.17
N LEU A 503 -19.29 -13.75 8.63
CA LEU A 503 -19.71 -14.46 9.84
C LEU A 503 -19.38 -13.66 11.11
N THR A 504 -20.22 -13.72 12.13
CA THR A 504 -19.99 -13.14 13.46
C THR A 504 -20.07 -14.26 14.50
N LEU A 505 -18.94 -14.52 15.17
CA LEU A 505 -18.76 -15.68 16.07
C LEU A 505 -18.20 -15.22 17.42
N THR A 506 -18.79 -14.17 17.97
CA THR A 506 -18.31 -13.48 19.17
C THR A 506 -18.61 -14.19 20.49
N ARG A 507 -19.34 -15.31 20.48
CA ARG A 507 -19.51 -16.17 21.66
C ARG A 507 -18.20 -16.83 22.07
N ALA A 508 -17.35 -17.20 21.10
CA ALA A 508 -16.01 -17.70 21.43
C ALA A 508 -15.06 -16.54 21.78
N HIS A 509 -14.10 -16.83 22.64
CA HIS A 509 -12.96 -15.98 22.93
C HIS A 509 -11.62 -16.68 22.64
N LYS A 510 -11.67 -17.94 22.18
CA LYS A 510 -10.52 -18.72 21.74
C LYS A 510 -10.69 -19.22 20.33
N ALA A 511 -9.63 -19.13 19.53
CA ALA A 511 -9.57 -19.67 18.17
C ALA A 511 -8.26 -20.44 17.97
N LEU A 512 -8.37 -21.69 17.54
CA LEU A 512 -7.25 -22.57 17.19
C LEU A 512 -7.02 -22.55 15.69
N PHE A 513 -5.84 -22.14 15.26
CA PHE A 513 -5.38 -22.23 13.87
C PHE A 513 -4.47 -23.45 13.74
N VAL A 514 -4.96 -24.48 13.08
CA VAL A 514 -4.20 -25.72 12.82
C VAL A 514 -3.08 -25.45 11.85
N ASP A 515 -3.35 -24.69 10.80
CA ASP A 515 -2.40 -24.16 9.85
C ASP A 515 -2.86 -22.78 9.32
N LEU A 516 -2.00 -22.07 8.62
CA LEU A 516 -2.25 -20.71 8.15
C LEU A 516 -2.39 -20.67 6.62
N ASP A 517 -3.19 -19.73 6.09
CA ASP A 517 -3.18 -19.41 4.64
C ASP A 517 -1.91 -18.64 4.27
N TRP A 518 -1.50 -18.72 3.01
CA TRP A 518 -0.37 -17.97 2.44
C TRP A 518 -0.49 -16.45 2.49
N THR A 519 -1.74 -16.00 2.61
CA THR A 519 -2.11 -14.61 2.54
C THR A 519 -2.38 -14.10 3.94
N PRO A 520 -1.59 -13.18 4.49
CA PRO A 520 -1.85 -12.58 5.80
C PRO A 520 -3.29 -12.09 5.93
N ALA A 521 -3.82 -11.47 4.87
CA ALA A 521 -5.19 -10.97 4.84
C ALA A 521 -6.24 -12.04 5.11
N SER A 522 -6.09 -13.26 4.59
CA SER A 522 -7.03 -14.38 4.84
C SER A 522 -7.01 -14.80 6.31
N ASN A 523 -5.82 -14.88 6.89
CA ASN A 523 -5.66 -15.23 8.31
C ASN A 523 -6.29 -14.14 9.20
N TRP A 524 -6.00 -12.86 8.96
CA TRP A 524 -6.62 -11.75 9.69
C TRP A 524 -8.14 -11.73 9.54
N GLN A 525 -8.66 -12.04 8.35
CA GLN A 525 -10.11 -12.15 8.12
C GLN A 525 -10.75 -13.25 8.99
N ALA A 526 -10.09 -14.39 9.13
CA ALA A 526 -10.54 -15.48 9.99
C ALA A 526 -10.49 -15.07 11.48
N GLU A 527 -9.39 -14.47 11.94
CA GLU A 527 -9.27 -13.96 13.31
C GLU A 527 -10.34 -12.91 13.64
N ASP A 528 -10.71 -12.07 12.68
CA ASP A 528 -11.69 -11.00 12.86
C ASP A 528 -13.14 -11.49 12.90
N ARG A 529 -13.39 -12.80 12.79
CA ARG A 529 -14.71 -13.41 13.05
C ARG A 529 -15.01 -13.47 14.54
N ILE A 530 -14.00 -13.64 15.35
CA ILE A 530 -14.10 -13.72 16.81
C ILE A 530 -13.90 -12.34 17.46
N CYS A 531 -13.01 -11.53 16.92
CA CYS A 531 -12.65 -10.22 17.45
C CYS A 531 -13.43 -9.09 16.75
N ARG A 532 -14.69 -8.90 17.15
CA ARG A 532 -15.63 -7.92 16.55
C ARG A 532 -16.38 -7.12 17.60
N ILE A 533 -17.05 -6.05 17.17
CA ILE A 533 -18.04 -5.34 17.99
C ILE A 533 -19.11 -6.35 18.45
N GLY A 534 -19.34 -6.42 19.75
CA GLY A 534 -20.20 -7.41 20.40
C GLY A 534 -19.43 -8.55 21.08
N GLN A 535 -18.11 -8.58 21.01
CA GLN A 535 -17.30 -9.46 21.85
C GLN A 535 -17.31 -8.95 23.30
N THR A 536 -17.66 -9.83 24.22
CA THR A 536 -17.79 -9.52 25.67
C THR A 536 -16.56 -9.91 26.49
N ALA A 537 -15.66 -10.72 25.94
CA ALA A 537 -14.43 -11.11 26.62
C ALA A 537 -13.42 -9.93 26.64
N ASN A 538 -12.60 -9.85 27.68
CA ASN A 538 -11.55 -8.84 27.81
C ASN A 538 -10.40 -9.04 26.86
N THR A 539 -10.13 -10.30 26.46
CA THR A 539 -9.09 -10.70 25.52
C THR A 539 -9.60 -11.80 24.61
N VAL A 540 -9.10 -11.83 23.38
CA VAL A 540 -9.34 -12.91 22.42
C VAL A 540 -8.04 -13.65 22.20
N GLU A 541 -8.02 -14.95 22.46
CA GLU A 541 -6.83 -15.78 22.32
C GLU A 541 -6.81 -16.46 20.96
N ILE A 542 -5.74 -16.19 20.18
CA ILE A 542 -5.46 -16.81 18.89
C ILE A 542 -4.33 -17.82 19.10
N ILE A 543 -4.69 -19.10 19.12
CA ILE A 543 -3.74 -20.21 19.31
C ILE A 543 -3.30 -20.68 17.93
N ARG A 544 -2.00 -20.71 17.67
CA ARG A 544 -1.44 -21.18 16.40
C ARG A 544 -0.63 -22.44 16.63
N MET A 545 -1.02 -23.53 15.98
CA MET A 545 -0.22 -24.76 16.00
C MET A 545 1.01 -24.56 15.13
N VAL A 546 2.18 -24.79 15.70
CA VAL A 546 3.48 -24.64 15.05
C VAL A 546 4.31 -25.89 15.30
N SER A 547 5.17 -26.23 14.32
CA SER A 547 6.15 -27.30 14.48
C SER A 547 7.56 -26.74 14.29
N ASP A 548 8.54 -27.48 14.71
CA ASP A 548 9.98 -27.20 14.51
C ASP A 548 10.46 -27.58 13.10
N HIS A 549 9.54 -28.07 12.23
CA HIS A 549 9.90 -28.41 10.86
C HIS A 549 10.33 -27.17 10.06
N PRO A 550 11.46 -27.21 9.33
CA PRO A 550 12.00 -26.06 8.61
C PRO A 550 11.01 -25.39 7.65
N LEU A 551 10.07 -26.14 7.09
CA LEU A 551 9.03 -25.60 6.23
C LEU A 551 8.04 -24.70 6.97
N ASP A 552 7.65 -25.06 8.20
CA ASP A 552 6.80 -24.22 9.03
C ASP A 552 7.48 -22.89 9.35
N ILE A 553 8.75 -22.97 9.73
CA ILE A 553 9.58 -21.79 10.00
C ILE A 553 9.67 -20.92 8.76
N HIS A 554 9.86 -21.53 7.57
CA HIS A 554 9.91 -20.80 6.31
C HIS A 554 8.59 -20.09 5.99
N VAL A 555 7.44 -20.78 6.15
CA VAL A 555 6.10 -20.18 5.95
C VAL A 555 5.85 -19.01 6.90
N GLN A 556 6.24 -19.16 8.16
CA GLN A 556 6.10 -18.09 9.16
C GLN A 556 6.97 -16.87 8.78
N ASN A 557 8.23 -17.07 8.41
CA ASN A 557 9.11 -15.99 7.97
C ASN A 557 8.56 -15.26 6.74
N MET A 558 8.08 -16.01 5.75
CA MET A 558 7.45 -15.44 4.56
C MET A 558 6.19 -14.62 4.89
N LEU A 559 5.37 -15.05 5.84
CA LEU A 559 4.21 -14.28 6.29
C LEU A 559 4.64 -13.00 7.02
N VAL A 560 5.70 -13.05 7.82
CA VAL A 560 6.28 -11.86 8.50
C VAL A 560 6.77 -10.85 7.46
N ASP A 561 7.49 -11.27 6.43
CA ASP A 561 8.00 -10.38 5.37
C ASP A 561 6.85 -9.74 4.58
N LYS A 562 5.79 -10.50 4.30
CA LYS A 562 4.58 -9.97 3.66
C LYS A 562 3.88 -8.94 4.55
N ILE A 563 3.76 -9.20 5.84
CA ILE A 563 3.17 -8.27 6.82
C ILE A 563 4.00 -6.99 6.89
N ASP A 564 5.32 -7.08 6.93
CA ASP A 564 6.21 -5.92 6.92
C ASP A 564 6.02 -5.08 5.65
N THR A 565 5.94 -5.72 4.49
CA THR A 565 5.67 -5.04 3.21
C THR A 565 4.31 -4.33 3.22
N ILE A 566 3.25 -4.98 3.72
CA ILE A 566 1.91 -4.39 3.84
C ILE A 566 1.96 -3.16 4.76
N ASN A 567 2.55 -3.31 5.93
CA ASN A 567 2.64 -2.25 6.92
C ASN A 567 3.42 -1.05 6.39
N ARG A 568 4.59 -1.24 5.79
CA ARG A 568 5.39 -0.16 5.19
C ARG A 568 4.71 0.53 4.03
N SER A 569 3.89 -0.19 3.27
CA SER A 569 3.17 0.36 2.12
C SER A 569 1.93 1.16 2.49
N ILE A 570 1.26 0.79 3.58
CA ILE A 570 -0.06 1.32 3.94
C ILE A 570 -0.04 2.05 5.28
N ASP A 571 0.63 1.50 6.29
CA ASP A 571 0.61 1.95 7.67
C ASP A 571 2.03 2.33 8.14
N GLN A 572 2.25 3.56 8.56
CA GLN A 572 3.58 4.05 8.98
C GLN A 572 4.03 3.61 10.37
N SER A 573 3.18 3.04 11.20
CA SER A 573 3.52 2.73 12.60
C SER A 573 3.65 1.22 12.83
N ILE A 574 4.88 0.70 12.81
CA ILE A 574 5.15 -0.74 12.80
C ILE A 574 5.72 -1.28 14.12
N GLN A 575 6.15 -0.44 15.05
CA GLN A 575 6.98 -0.91 16.16
C GLN A 575 6.28 -1.84 17.18
N GLY A 576 4.94 -1.90 17.21
CA GLY A 576 4.20 -2.72 18.20
C GLY A 576 3.85 -4.14 17.75
N GLU A 577 3.45 -4.36 16.48
CA GLU A 577 2.88 -5.64 16.03
C GLU A 577 3.89 -6.60 15.40
N VAL A 578 4.99 -6.08 14.84
CA VAL A 578 6.08 -6.92 14.30
C VAL A 578 6.81 -7.66 15.42
N ASN A 579 6.93 -7.05 16.58
CA ASN A 579 7.52 -7.72 17.75
C ASN A 579 6.67 -8.89 18.28
N GLN A 580 5.35 -8.88 18.07
CA GLN A 580 4.48 -10.00 18.44
C GLN A 580 4.64 -11.22 17.52
N GLY A 581 4.98 -11.01 16.24
CA GLY A 581 5.31 -12.12 15.33
C GLY A 581 6.72 -12.70 15.53
N ARG A 582 7.66 -11.91 16.04
CA ARG A 582 9.02 -12.38 16.35
C ARG A 582 9.15 -13.10 17.68
N SER A 583 8.26 -12.85 18.63
CA SER A 583 8.28 -13.54 19.94
C SER A 583 7.87 -15.00 19.87
N VAL A 584 7.29 -15.47 18.74
CA VAL A 584 6.94 -16.89 18.51
C VAL A 584 8.18 -17.77 18.34
N ASN A 585 9.32 -17.19 17.95
CA ASN A 585 10.60 -17.89 17.79
C ASN A 585 11.60 -17.59 18.94
N ALA A 586 11.17 -16.91 20.00
CA ALA A 586 11.98 -16.84 21.22
C ALA A 586 11.92 -18.20 21.90
N ASP A 587 13.02 -18.92 21.81
CA ASP A 587 13.26 -20.16 22.50
C ASP A 587 12.87 -20.01 23.99
N PRO A 588 12.05 -20.91 24.57
CA PRO A 588 11.76 -20.89 26.01
C PRO A 588 13.01 -21.08 26.89
N GLN A 589 14.14 -21.43 26.30
CA GLN A 589 15.45 -21.57 26.96
C GLN A 589 16.43 -20.49 26.46
N GLY A 590 16.06 -19.24 26.58
CA GLY A 590 16.92 -18.08 26.41
C GLY A 590 18.16 -18.27 25.54
N GLU A 591 18.10 -17.81 24.29
CA GLU A 591 19.26 -17.72 23.38
C GLU A 591 20.44 -17.12 24.15
N THR A 592 21.61 -17.75 24.13
CA THR A 592 22.82 -17.19 24.73
C THR A 592 23.25 -15.95 23.96
N GLU A 593 23.98 -15.03 24.59
CA GLU A 593 24.48 -13.81 23.93
C GLU A 593 25.33 -14.16 22.70
N GLU A 594 26.08 -15.27 22.74
CA GLU A 594 26.90 -15.76 21.61
C GLU A 594 26.02 -16.26 20.43
N GLU A 595 24.93 -16.95 20.71
CA GLU A 595 23.98 -17.40 19.68
C GLU A 595 23.21 -16.20 19.09
N PHE A 596 22.83 -15.22 19.90
CA PHE A 596 22.24 -13.97 19.44
C PHE A 596 23.21 -13.22 18.53
N GLN A 597 24.46 -13.05 18.92
CA GLN A 597 25.49 -12.39 18.11
C GLN A 597 25.78 -13.15 16.81
N ALA A 598 25.84 -14.49 16.85
CA ALA A 598 26.01 -15.32 15.67
C ALA A 598 24.82 -15.24 14.71
N ARG A 599 23.61 -15.10 15.25
CA ARG A 599 22.39 -14.87 14.45
C ARG A 599 22.40 -13.47 13.82
N MET A 600 22.74 -12.44 14.58
CA MET A 600 22.85 -11.07 14.08
C MET A 600 23.93 -10.93 13.00
N GLN A 601 25.07 -11.63 13.14
CA GLN A 601 26.09 -11.70 12.08
C GLN A 601 25.56 -12.38 10.81
N ARG A 602 24.81 -13.47 10.95
CA ARG A 602 24.17 -14.13 9.78
C ARG A 602 23.16 -13.22 9.10
N VAL A 603 22.34 -12.50 9.84
CA VAL A 603 21.39 -11.52 9.29
C VAL A 603 22.13 -10.40 8.57
N ALA A 604 23.16 -9.83 9.17
CA ALA A 604 23.99 -8.81 8.54
C ALA A 604 24.69 -9.33 7.26
N GLN A 605 25.17 -10.58 7.27
CA GLN A 605 25.76 -11.23 6.10
C GLN A 605 24.73 -11.46 4.98
N MET A 606 23.51 -11.87 5.34
CA MET A 606 22.40 -12.01 4.38
C MET A 606 22.00 -10.65 3.79
N GLU A 607 21.91 -9.60 4.60
CA GLU A 607 21.62 -8.24 4.13
C GLU A 607 22.72 -7.72 3.20
N ALA A 608 23.99 -7.98 3.53
CA ALA A 608 25.13 -7.62 2.68
C ALA A 608 25.12 -8.41 1.36
N ASN A 609 24.81 -9.71 1.40
CA ASN A 609 24.70 -10.55 0.22
C ASN A 609 23.51 -10.10 -0.67
N ASN A 610 22.37 -9.79 -0.08
CA ASN A 610 21.21 -9.26 -0.81
C ASN A 610 21.51 -7.90 -1.45
N ALA A 611 22.21 -7.01 -0.74
CA ALA A 611 22.64 -5.73 -1.29
C ALA A 611 23.64 -5.90 -2.45
N ALA A 612 24.57 -6.84 -2.33
CA ALA A 612 25.51 -7.18 -3.40
C ALA A 612 24.81 -7.81 -4.62
N GLU A 613 23.80 -8.66 -4.39
CA GLU A 613 23.00 -9.28 -5.44
C GLU A 613 22.12 -8.23 -6.17
N GLU A 614 21.47 -7.32 -5.44
CA GLU A 614 20.72 -6.20 -6.02
C GLU A 614 21.63 -5.31 -6.87
N GLN A 615 22.85 -5.04 -6.38
CA GLN A 615 23.83 -4.26 -7.12
C GLN A 615 24.32 -5.00 -8.37
N ARG A 616 24.51 -6.34 -8.30
CA ARG A 616 24.85 -7.18 -9.46
C ARG A 616 23.73 -7.16 -10.50
N LYS A 617 22.48 -7.36 -10.09
CA LYS A 617 21.29 -7.32 -10.98
C LYS A 617 21.13 -5.94 -11.64
N ALA A 618 21.34 -4.87 -10.88
CA ALA A 618 21.33 -3.51 -11.42
C ALA A 618 22.43 -3.30 -12.46
N LYS A 619 23.64 -3.83 -12.22
CA LYS A 619 24.76 -3.78 -13.18
C LYS A 619 24.46 -4.58 -14.45
N GLU A 620 23.90 -5.77 -14.36
CA GLU A 620 23.49 -6.58 -15.52
C GLU A 620 22.41 -5.91 -16.35
N TYR A 621 21.41 -5.33 -15.69
CA TYR A 621 20.35 -4.57 -16.36
C TYR A 621 20.90 -3.31 -17.04
N ALA A 622 21.75 -2.53 -16.36
CA ALA A 622 22.44 -1.38 -16.92
C ALA A 622 23.26 -1.80 -18.16
N LYS A 623 24.05 -2.87 -18.07
CA LYS A 623 24.85 -3.40 -19.18
C LYS A 623 23.99 -3.77 -20.39
N SER A 624 22.85 -4.42 -20.19
CA SER A 624 21.92 -4.76 -21.28
C SER A 624 21.30 -3.54 -21.97
N ARG A 625 21.09 -2.45 -21.22
CA ARG A 625 20.53 -1.19 -21.74
C ARG A 625 21.58 -0.30 -22.36
N VAL A 626 22.81 -0.27 -21.83
CA VAL A 626 23.94 0.47 -22.36
C VAL A 626 24.22 0.07 -23.80
N SER A 627 24.28 -1.22 -24.11
CA SER A 627 24.45 -1.72 -25.49
C SER A 627 23.36 -1.25 -26.44
N GLY A 628 22.11 -1.20 -25.96
CA GLY A 628 20.97 -0.69 -26.73
C GLY A 628 20.99 0.83 -26.95
N ILE A 629 21.52 1.62 -26.01
CA ILE A 629 21.69 3.05 -26.13
C ILE A 629 22.83 3.36 -27.09
N HIS A 630 23.96 2.68 -26.96
CA HIS A 630 25.09 2.79 -27.90
C HIS A 630 24.68 2.48 -29.36
N ALA A 631 23.92 1.42 -29.59
CA ALA A 631 23.46 1.04 -30.93
C ALA A 631 22.48 2.05 -31.56
N ARG A 632 21.67 2.74 -30.75
CA ARG A 632 20.71 3.73 -31.22
C ARG A 632 21.27 5.12 -31.41
N GLU A 633 22.18 5.55 -30.55
CA GLU A 633 22.71 6.91 -30.55
C GLU A 633 23.96 7.05 -31.41
N SER A 634 24.79 6.02 -31.56
CA SER A 634 25.89 6.00 -32.55
C SER A 634 25.39 6.16 -33.99
N ALA A 635 24.17 5.68 -34.29
CA ALA A 635 23.52 5.90 -35.57
C ALA A 635 23.00 7.35 -35.74
N ARG A 636 22.87 8.14 -34.67
CA ARG A 636 22.38 9.52 -34.67
C ARG A 636 23.47 10.59 -34.52
N MET A 637 24.58 10.25 -33.87
CA MET A 637 25.69 11.17 -33.62
C MET A 637 26.83 10.97 -34.64
N SER A 638 26.75 11.62 -35.78
CA SER A 638 27.91 11.86 -36.65
C SER A 638 28.89 12.94 -36.10
N ARG A 639 28.85 13.22 -34.78
CA ARG A 639 29.74 14.16 -34.10
C ARG A 639 30.57 13.43 -33.05
N GLN A 640 31.87 13.72 -33.05
CA GLN A 640 32.89 13.19 -32.11
C GLN A 640 32.36 13.28 -30.66
N MET A 641 32.32 12.14 -30.00
CA MET A 641 32.11 12.10 -28.55
C MET A 641 33.27 12.80 -27.85
N LEU A 642 32.95 13.67 -26.91
CA LEU A 642 33.95 14.33 -26.07
C LEU A 642 34.64 13.33 -25.16
N PRO A 643 35.98 13.32 -25.04
CA PRO A 643 36.68 12.37 -24.18
C PRO A 643 36.24 12.52 -22.71
N LEU A 644 36.00 11.39 -22.05
CA LEU A 644 35.66 11.31 -20.63
C LEU A 644 36.97 11.51 -19.81
N THR A 645 37.26 12.74 -19.43
CA THR A 645 38.30 13.02 -18.44
C THR A 645 37.79 12.61 -17.03
N PRO A 646 38.68 12.35 -16.04
CA PRO A 646 38.24 12.06 -14.66
C PRO A 646 37.28 13.12 -14.08
N GLU A 647 37.53 14.39 -14.36
CA GLU A 647 36.67 15.50 -13.93
C GLU A 647 35.29 15.44 -14.59
N ARG A 648 35.23 15.14 -15.88
CA ARG A 648 33.98 14.99 -16.62
C ARG A 648 33.22 13.77 -16.17
N SER A 649 33.86 12.69 -15.88
CA SER A 649 33.26 11.48 -15.32
C SER A 649 32.57 11.74 -13.97
N GLU A 650 33.20 12.51 -13.11
CA GLU A 650 32.63 12.94 -11.84
C GLU A 650 31.44 13.88 -12.03
N GLN A 651 31.53 14.81 -12.99
CA GLN A 651 30.40 15.68 -13.34
C GLN A 651 29.21 14.89 -13.90
N VAL A 652 29.45 13.82 -14.66
CA VAL A 652 28.36 12.89 -15.11
C VAL A 652 27.65 12.29 -13.91
N ARG A 653 28.36 11.74 -12.91
CA ARG A 653 27.78 11.17 -11.69
C ARG A 653 26.96 12.21 -10.91
N GLN A 654 27.53 13.40 -10.71
CA GLN A 654 26.85 14.49 -9.99
C GLN A 654 25.60 14.99 -10.73
N ALA A 655 25.66 15.11 -12.05
CA ALA A 655 24.54 15.52 -12.87
C ALA A 655 23.42 14.48 -12.86
N PHE A 656 23.74 13.18 -12.85
CA PHE A 656 22.75 12.10 -12.68
C PHE A 656 22.06 12.19 -11.33
N SER A 657 22.81 12.31 -10.24
CA SER A 657 22.27 12.45 -8.89
C SER A 657 21.37 13.67 -8.76
N PHE A 658 21.80 14.80 -9.35
CA PHE A 658 21.00 16.02 -9.38
C PHE A 658 19.70 15.84 -10.16
N MET A 659 19.78 15.32 -11.39
CA MET A 659 18.62 15.11 -12.27
C MET A 659 17.61 14.13 -11.68
N LEU A 660 18.06 13.07 -11.01
CA LEU A 660 17.18 12.14 -10.29
C LEU A 660 16.58 12.77 -9.03
N GLY A 661 17.31 13.64 -8.34
CA GLY A 661 16.81 14.36 -7.18
C GLY A 661 15.69 15.37 -7.50
N VAL A 662 15.69 15.95 -8.71
CA VAL A 662 14.63 16.87 -9.18
C VAL A 662 13.56 16.16 -10.03
N CYS A 663 13.77 14.88 -10.38
CA CYS A 663 12.86 14.12 -11.21
C CYS A 663 11.61 13.72 -10.40
N ASP A 664 10.44 14.22 -10.79
CA ASP A 664 9.14 13.85 -10.25
C ASP A 664 8.51 12.66 -10.99
N GLY A 665 9.29 11.95 -11.82
CA GLY A 665 8.83 10.88 -12.70
C GLY A 665 8.08 11.40 -13.92
N ALA A 666 8.35 12.63 -14.37
CA ALA A 666 7.73 13.32 -15.50
C ALA A 666 6.19 13.45 -15.35
N LEU A 667 5.72 13.73 -14.15
CA LEU A 667 4.29 13.98 -13.86
C LEU A 667 3.84 15.37 -14.30
N GLN A 668 4.76 16.34 -14.30
CA GLN A 668 4.51 17.71 -14.74
C GLN A 668 5.41 18.05 -15.93
N ARG A 669 4.90 18.83 -16.87
CA ARG A 669 5.71 19.41 -17.97
C ARG A 669 6.37 20.70 -17.47
N ASP A 670 7.14 20.61 -16.38
CA ASP A 670 7.88 21.73 -15.83
C ASP A 670 9.27 21.91 -16.45
N GLY A 671 9.66 20.97 -17.33
CA GLY A 671 10.97 20.98 -17.98
C GLY A 671 12.11 20.59 -17.04
N GLN A 672 11.84 20.00 -15.87
CA GLN A 672 12.86 19.59 -14.91
C GLN A 672 12.95 18.07 -14.74
N GLY A 673 14.18 17.55 -14.56
CA GLY A 673 14.43 16.13 -14.40
C GLY A 673 14.42 15.33 -15.69
N PHE A 674 14.49 14.01 -15.57
CA PHE A 674 14.49 13.11 -16.71
C PHE A 674 13.08 12.91 -17.26
N ASN A 675 12.98 12.73 -18.58
CA ASN A 675 11.75 12.22 -19.19
C ASN A 675 11.51 10.76 -18.80
N LYS A 676 10.29 10.29 -19.03
CA LYS A 676 9.83 8.96 -18.61
C LYS A 676 10.70 7.79 -19.11
N PRO A 677 11.15 7.74 -20.39
CA PRO A 677 12.06 6.69 -20.85
C PRO A 677 13.45 6.73 -20.23
N ASP A 678 13.98 7.92 -19.95
CA ASP A 678 15.35 8.11 -19.47
C ASP A 678 15.45 7.94 -17.95
N ALA A 679 14.39 8.24 -17.19
CA ALA A 679 14.38 8.16 -15.73
C ALA A 679 14.67 6.74 -15.20
N ALA A 680 14.08 5.72 -15.79
CA ALA A 680 14.29 4.33 -15.38
C ALA A 680 15.73 3.87 -15.64
N VAL A 681 16.29 4.24 -16.81
CA VAL A 681 17.67 3.91 -17.16
C VAL A 681 18.66 4.70 -16.29
N ALA A 682 18.37 5.97 -16.02
CA ALA A 682 19.19 6.82 -15.17
C ALA A 682 19.27 6.28 -13.74
N HIS A 683 18.14 5.83 -13.18
CA HIS A 683 18.13 5.20 -11.85
C HIS A 683 19.00 3.94 -11.81
N CYS A 684 18.89 3.07 -12.82
CA CYS A 684 19.70 1.85 -12.88
C CYS A 684 21.21 2.14 -13.04
N LEU A 685 21.57 3.12 -13.88
CA LEU A 685 22.97 3.52 -14.07
C LEU A 685 23.58 4.11 -12.79
N LEU A 686 22.82 4.93 -12.05
CA LEU A 686 23.29 5.47 -10.77
C LEU A 686 23.42 4.37 -9.71
N THR A 687 22.47 3.44 -9.64
CA THR A 687 22.52 2.30 -8.70
C THR A 687 23.68 1.35 -9.03
N ALA A 688 24.02 1.18 -10.31
CA ALA A 688 25.17 0.42 -10.76
C ALA A 688 26.52 1.09 -10.42
N GLY A 689 26.52 2.40 -10.12
CA GLY A 689 27.69 3.17 -9.69
C GLY A 689 28.30 4.03 -10.77
N LEU A 690 27.94 3.87 -12.06
CA LEU A 690 28.60 4.52 -13.20
C LEU A 690 30.13 4.29 -13.18
N ASP A 691 30.53 3.03 -12.98
CA ASP A 691 31.92 2.65 -12.71
C ASP A 691 32.72 2.39 -13.99
N THR A 692 32.04 1.90 -15.06
CA THR A 692 32.72 1.60 -16.33
C THR A 692 32.68 2.75 -17.30
N THR A 693 33.66 2.81 -18.22
CA THR A 693 33.70 3.82 -19.29
C THR A 693 32.43 3.78 -20.13
N GLU A 694 31.93 2.60 -20.46
CA GLU A 694 30.72 2.42 -21.26
C GLU A 694 29.46 2.96 -20.55
N GLU A 695 29.34 2.76 -19.23
CA GLU A 695 28.26 3.29 -18.41
C GLU A 695 28.29 4.82 -18.32
N LEU A 696 29.50 5.40 -18.16
CA LEU A 696 29.72 6.84 -18.13
C LEU A 696 29.42 7.46 -19.49
N GLU A 697 29.81 6.83 -20.59
CA GLU A 697 29.49 7.28 -21.95
C GLU A 697 27.99 7.25 -22.21
N ALA A 698 27.29 6.16 -21.83
CA ALA A 698 25.85 6.05 -21.92
C ALA A 698 25.15 7.11 -21.05
N GLY A 699 25.67 7.35 -19.84
CA GLY A 699 25.22 8.41 -18.95
C GLY A 699 25.36 9.78 -19.59
N PHE A 700 26.54 10.10 -20.13
CA PHE A 700 26.78 11.36 -20.82
C PHE A 700 25.85 11.57 -22.03
N MET A 701 25.59 10.53 -22.82
CA MET A 701 24.64 10.57 -23.93
C MET A 701 23.21 10.89 -23.46
N ILE A 702 22.77 10.31 -22.36
CA ILE A 702 21.46 10.62 -21.78
C ILE A 702 21.43 12.09 -21.31
N LEU A 703 22.43 12.53 -20.53
CA LEU A 703 22.52 13.91 -20.02
C LEU A 703 22.59 14.95 -21.14
N SER A 704 23.20 14.61 -22.29
CA SER A 704 23.29 15.51 -23.45
C SER A 704 21.92 15.96 -23.98
N ARG A 705 20.88 15.17 -23.77
CA ARG A 705 19.49 15.53 -24.11
C ARG A 705 18.95 16.63 -23.19
N TYR A 706 19.53 16.79 -22.01
CA TYR A 706 19.11 17.71 -20.96
C TYR A 706 20.12 18.88 -20.79
N HIS A 707 20.96 19.14 -21.78
CA HIS A 707 22.02 20.13 -21.70
C HIS A 707 21.51 21.53 -21.27
N ARG A 708 20.29 21.92 -21.68
CA ARG A 708 19.69 23.21 -21.31
C ARG A 708 19.37 23.30 -19.81
N GLN A 709 19.01 22.21 -19.17
CA GLN A 709 18.75 22.15 -17.72
C GLN A 709 20.05 22.12 -16.90
N LEU A 710 21.14 21.62 -17.51
CA LEU A 710 22.40 21.32 -16.83
C LEU A 710 23.50 22.36 -17.11
N SER A 711 23.40 23.13 -18.21
CA SER A 711 24.47 24.03 -18.66
C SER A 711 24.81 25.17 -17.68
N GLU A 712 23.82 25.63 -16.89
CA GLU A 712 24.08 26.63 -15.84
C GLU A 712 24.81 26.06 -14.63
N ARG A 713 24.51 24.79 -14.29
CA ARG A 713 25.04 24.14 -13.10
C ARG A 713 26.34 23.39 -13.36
N TYR A 714 26.52 22.86 -14.57
CA TYR A 714 27.67 22.08 -15.03
C TYR A 714 28.20 22.67 -16.36
N PRO A 715 28.75 23.90 -16.37
CA PRO A 715 29.07 24.61 -17.59
C PRO A 715 30.19 23.95 -18.42
N THR A 716 31.01 23.11 -17.79
CA THR A 716 32.13 22.40 -18.44
C THR A 716 31.77 21.00 -18.93
N LEU A 717 30.64 20.47 -18.51
CA LEU A 717 30.19 19.08 -18.84
C LEU A 717 30.06 18.88 -20.36
N PHE A 718 29.54 19.89 -21.09
CA PHE A 718 29.23 19.83 -22.51
C PHE A 718 30.16 20.70 -23.39
N ARG A 719 31.19 21.33 -22.82
CA ARG A 719 32.14 22.12 -23.58
C ARG A 719 33.35 21.30 -24.01
N ASN A 720 33.84 21.53 -25.25
CA ASN A 720 35.13 21.00 -25.67
C ASN A 720 36.20 21.59 -24.74
N ALA A 721 37.16 20.75 -24.33
CA ALA A 721 38.39 21.26 -23.74
C ALA A 721 39.05 22.16 -24.80
N ALA A 722 39.29 23.43 -24.47
CA ALA A 722 39.96 24.39 -25.36
C ALA A 722 41.40 23.98 -25.63
#